data_4d005169d02e0e9a35498fdfb81333f5
#
_entry.id   4d005169d02e0e9a35498fdfb81333f5
#
_cell.length_a   1.000
_cell.length_b   1.000
_cell.length_c   1.000
_cell.angle_alpha   90.00
_cell.angle_beta   90.00
_cell.angle_gamma   90.00
#
_symmetry.space_group_name_H-M   'P 1'
#
loop_
_entity.id
_entity.type
_entity.pdbx_description
1 polymer ?
#
loop_
_entity_poly.entity_id
_entity_poly.type
_entity_poly.pdbx_seq_one_letter_code
_entity_poly.pdbx_strand_id
1 'polypeptide(L)'
;MKNRAIAFRFYLIIVFVLFLQNNVLAATVSPTSITVGVGASANISVTNISGTVRATSLDSSIVTVTYANGQATVKGVKAGTANITIRDRRASRTVPVTVTAALSVTPSSVSININASANVTVTNVSGTLRATSFNINIATVSISNNTITVRGIGAGNTSVTVSDNVSSATLQVTVNGTSNPPPVSGNYTLLAWNDLGMHCMDGVDFSVFSILPPYNTLHAQLKNKSGALVTSGVSMTYEAVRNDIDVNNVGTGRLNSYSTKLGTDKPKTNFWDYTGKLFGLRPDGEIGLNLDGLATGNPEAGNPSPSLTPMPMTYNAEYKWYEAEGIPVTPFADEKDANGYIKDFYPTVQVVAKDTSGNVLATATTVLPVSDEMTCKGCHASTTSTNPAQIAAKPSSGWVNDVNTEKDWKRNILKLHDERKLALPLYQEALSILNSQNSGYKTTGLLPTADSGQPVLCVACHASNAYFDKRNKKSVMNGLVDNTGKGLAIRPFTQVLHNKHASVIDPDTTQALNKSSNRTACYTCHPGSKTQCLRGVMGKATTANGDSLMSCQSCHGNMEAVGNSARQGWIDEPTCESCHNSGETNRRAISGVGDTTNGKPIVPADHTFATNADKPAIPGLHPNLYRFSTGHGGLQCEACHGSTHAEYPSLHADDNVQSIAVQGHAGTVAECTACHKTEPNTVNGGPHGMHTTGNAWVSAHQEANKNGSPNCTYCHGTTSAGTPLSAIKVAKTINVGEFGVKNWPAGYQVSCFSCHNGPNPD
;
A
#
# COMPACT_ATOMS: atom_id res chain seq x y z
N MET A 1 -19.63 -24.67 85.68
CA MET A 1 -19.61 -23.97 84.40
C MET A 1 -18.52 -24.47 83.43
N LYS A 2 -18.13 -25.73 83.48
CA LYS A 2 -17.05 -26.26 82.57
C LYS A 2 -17.53 -27.30 81.56
N ASN A 3 -18.80 -27.73 81.59
CA ASN A 3 -19.29 -28.76 80.68
C ASN A 3 -20.18 -28.30 79.50
N ARG A 4 -20.39 -27.02 79.36
CA ARG A 4 -21.16 -26.46 78.20
C ARG A 4 -20.26 -26.05 77.05
N ALA A 5 -18.97 -25.84 77.24
CA ALA A 5 -18.05 -25.38 76.23
C ALA A 5 -17.55 -26.51 75.29
N ILE A 6 -17.57 -27.75 75.70
CA ILE A 6 -17.10 -28.89 74.92
C ILE A 6 -18.15 -29.37 73.94
N ALA A 7 -19.43 -29.31 74.25
CA ALA A 7 -20.51 -29.71 73.35
C ALA A 7 -20.68 -28.77 72.17
N PHE A 8 -20.39 -27.45 72.39
CA PHE A 8 -20.49 -26.42 71.30
C PHE A 8 -19.33 -26.52 70.30
N ARG A 9 -18.16 -26.93 70.75
CA ARG A 9 -17.00 -27.12 69.82
C ARG A 9 -17.13 -28.39 68.99
N PHE A 10 -17.76 -29.45 69.47
CA PHE A 10 -18.02 -30.66 68.71
C PHE A 10 -19.13 -30.47 67.64
N TYR A 11 -20.12 -29.66 67.91
CA TYR A 11 -21.19 -29.34 66.97
C TYR A 11 -20.70 -28.43 65.85
N LEU A 12 -19.75 -27.55 66.14
CA LEU A 12 -19.18 -26.63 65.13
C LEU A 12 -18.20 -27.39 64.21
N ILE A 13 -17.49 -28.40 64.67
CA ILE A 13 -16.61 -29.21 63.86
C ILE A 13 -17.41 -30.16 62.93
N ILE A 14 -18.53 -30.73 63.42
CA ILE A 14 -19.40 -31.56 62.59
C ILE A 14 -20.14 -30.76 61.54
N VAL A 15 -20.55 -29.54 61.82
CA VAL A 15 -21.16 -28.66 60.82
C VAL A 15 -20.13 -28.13 59.83
N PHE A 16 -18.86 -27.92 60.19
CA PHE A 16 -17.80 -27.51 59.27
C PHE A 16 -17.29 -28.66 58.39
N VAL A 17 -17.35 -29.91 58.87
CA VAL A 17 -17.01 -31.11 58.06
C VAL A 17 -18.15 -31.49 57.10
N LEU A 18 -19.40 -31.11 57.38
CA LEU A 18 -20.54 -31.33 56.48
C LEU A 18 -20.68 -30.25 55.39
N PHE A 19 -19.99 -29.10 55.48
CA PHE A 19 -19.92 -28.09 54.43
C PHE A 19 -18.73 -28.24 53.47
N LEU A 20 -17.83 -29.21 53.69
CA LEU A 20 -16.84 -29.70 52.76
C LEU A 20 -17.38 -30.83 51.88
N GLN A 21 -18.67 -30.78 51.55
CA GLN A 21 -19.18 -31.61 50.46
C GLN A 21 -18.74 -30.97 49.13
N ASN A 22 -17.70 -31.59 48.60
CA ASN A 22 -17.36 -31.59 47.19
C ASN A 22 -18.41 -30.94 46.31
N ASN A 23 -18.23 -29.68 45.92
CA ASN A 23 -18.75 -29.16 44.68
C ASN A 23 -18.03 -29.89 43.54
N VAL A 24 -18.37 -31.15 43.35
CA VAL A 24 -17.92 -31.89 42.18
C VAL A 24 -18.69 -31.29 41.01
N LEU A 25 -18.03 -30.37 40.32
CA LEU A 25 -18.57 -29.72 39.13
C LEU A 25 -19.04 -30.78 38.13
N ALA A 26 -20.29 -30.64 37.68
CA ALA A 26 -20.85 -31.45 36.61
C ALA A 26 -20.11 -31.13 35.32
N ALA A 27 -20.05 -32.07 34.36
CA ALA A 27 -19.45 -31.85 33.07
C ALA A 27 -19.89 -30.51 32.45
N THR A 28 -18.94 -29.71 32.03
CA THR A 28 -19.16 -28.42 31.37
C THR A 28 -18.77 -28.49 29.89
N VAL A 29 -19.49 -27.77 29.07
CA VAL A 29 -19.29 -27.71 27.62
C VAL A 29 -19.03 -26.26 27.19
N SER A 30 -18.08 -26.06 26.32
CA SER A 30 -17.75 -24.75 25.78
C SER A 30 -17.34 -24.89 24.30
N PRO A 31 -17.99 -24.14 23.38
CA PRO A 31 -19.15 -23.26 23.59
C PRO A 31 -20.46 -23.99 23.92
N THR A 32 -21.45 -23.29 24.49
CA THR A 32 -22.76 -23.81 24.85
C THR A 32 -23.75 -23.87 23.68
N SER A 33 -23.41 -23.27 22.55
CA SER A 33 -24.08 -23.39 21.25
C SER A 33 -23.04 -23.29 20.15
N ILE A 34 -23.28 -23.86 18.98
CA ILE A 34 -22.31 -23.86 17.90
C ILE A 34 -23.00 -23.71 16.55
N THR A 35 -22.37 -22.94 15.66
CA THR A 35 -22.75 -22.86 14.25
C THR A 35 -21.65 -23.50 13.40
N VAL A 36 -22.05 -24.37 12.47
CA VAL A 36 -21.13 -25.06 11.57
C VAL A 36 -21.73 -25.11 10.17
N GLY A 37 -20.89 -25.01 9.14
CA GLY A 37 -21.36 -25.16 7.76
C GLY A 37 -21.61 -26.62 7.38
N VAL A 38 -22.44 -26.84 6.36
CA VAL A 38 -22.58 -28.16 5.75
C VAL A 38 -21.20 -28.67 5.28
N GLY A 39 -20.83 -29.87 5.69
CA GLY A 39 -19.53 -30.48 5.40
C GLY A 39 -18.38 -30.08 6.35
N ALA A 40 -18.51 -28.95 7.04
CA ALA A 40 -17.51 -28.47 7.97
C ALA A 40 -17.63 -29.12 9.37
N SER A 41 -16.57 -29.03 10.15
CA SER A 41 -16.53 -29.54 11.53
C SER A 41 -16.06 -28.46 12.50
N ALA A 42 -16.57 -28.50 13.73
CA ALA A 42 -16.13 -27.64 14.82
C ALA A 42 -16.11 -28.41 16.13
N ASN A 43 -15.32 -27.94 17.10
CA ASN A 43 -15.08 -28.63 18.34
C ASN A 43 -15.76 -27.97 19.54
N ILE A 44 -16.29 -28.77 20.44
CA ILE A 44 -16.82 -28.34 21.73
C ILE A 44 -15.91 -28.98 22.79
N SER A 45 -15.29 -28.15 23.60
CA SER A 45 -14.50 -28.62 24.74
C SER A 45 -15.42 -29.15 25.85
N VAL A 46 -15.10 -30.31 26.39
CA VAL A 46 -15.83 -30.95 27.51
C VAL A 46 -14.88 -31.11 28.68
N THR A 47 -15.18 -30.44 29.78
CA THR A 47 -14.35 -30.45 31.00
C THR A 47 -15.15 -30.90 32.19
N ASN A 48 -14.50 -31.14 33.35
CA ASN A 48 -15.09 -31.65 34.59
C ASN A 48 -15.82 -32.98 34.40
N ILE A 49 -15.24 -33.88 33.62
CA ILE A 49 -15.81 -35.15 33.19
C ILE A 49 -15.80 -36.15 34.33
N SER A 50 -16.88 -36.89 34.49
CA SER A 50 -17.01 -38.01 35.44
C SER A 50 -17.32 -39.33 34.71
N GLY A 51 -16.33 -40.16 34.52
CA GLY A 51 -16.48 -41.43 33.81
C GLY A 51 -16.49 -41.29 32.28
N THR A 52 -17.11 -42.24 31.61
CA THR A 52 -17.18 -42.26 30.14
C THR A 52 -18.15 -41.22 29.62
N VAL A 53 -17.71 -40.42 28.63
CA VAL A 53 -18.54 -39.45 27.93
C VAL A 53 -19.15 -40.07 26.66
N ARG A 54 -20.42 -39.84 26.45
CA ARG A 54 -21.12 -40.16 25.21
C ARG A 54 -21.69 -38.89 24.60
N ALA A 55 -21.32 -38.60 23.37
CA ALA A 55 -21.94 -37.53 22.56
C ALA A 55 -22.89 -38.16 21.54
N THR A 56 -24.07 -37.62 21.40
CA THR A 56 -25.13 -38.14 20.51
C THR A 56 -25.85 -36.99 19.85
N SER A 57 -26.03 -37.04 18.54
CA SER A 57 -26.91 -36.14 17.82
C SER A 57 -28.39 -36.60 17.99
N LEU A 58 -29.29 -35.66 18.17
CA LEU A 58 -30.73 -35.90 18.19
C LEU A 58 -31.33 -35.93 16.77
N ASP A 59 -30.58 -35.42 15.79
CA ASP A 59 -30.91 -35.56 14.36
C ASP A 59 -29.60 -35.68 13.55
N SER A 60 -29.24 -36.93 13.25
CA SER A 60 -28.06 -37.24 12.48
C SER A 60 -28.12 -36.89 11.01
N SER A 61 -29.34 -36.59 10.48
CA SER A 61 -29.48 -36.09 9.14
C SER A 61 -29.10 -34.62 8.99
N ILE A 62 -29.06 -33.86 10.12
CA ILE A 62 -28.64 -32.46 10.17
C ILE A 62 -27.19 -32.34 10.69
N VAL A 63 -26.88 -33.05 11.78
CA VAL A 63 -25.56 -32.95 12.42
C VAL A 63 -25.10 -34.29 12.96
N THR A 64 -23.85 -34.61 12.78
CA THR A 64 -23.19 -35.74 13.46
C THR A 64 -22.20 -35.24 14.52
N VAL A 65 -21.96 -36.06 15.55
CA VAL A 65 -21.01 -35.73 16.61
C VAL A 65 -20.20 -36.98 17.00
N THR A 66 -18.91 -36.79 17.21
CA THR A 66 -17.98 -37.79 17.78
C THR A 66 -17.31 -37.19 18.98
N TYR A 67 -16.87 -38.04 19.90
CA TYR A 67 -16.17 -37.60 21.12
C TYR A 67 -14.85 -38.33 21.27
N ALA A 68 -13.78 -37.57 21.45
CA ALA A 68 -12.44 -38.10 21.78
C ALA A 68 -11.64 -37.03 22.55
N ASN A 69 -10.78 -37.47 23.48
CA ASN A 69 -9.77 -36.67 24.17
C ASN A 69 -10.31 -35.32 24.74
N GLY A 70 -11.49 -35.34 25.37
CA GLY A 70 -12.06 -34.13 25.99
C GLY A 70 -12.76 -33.21 25.00
N GLN A 71 -12.88 -33.58 23.73
CA GLN A 71 -13.54 -32.78 22.69
C GLN A 71 -14.67 -33.54 22.01
N ALA A 72 -15.79 -32.86 21.82
CA ALA A 72 -16.85 -33.33 20.95
C ALA A 72 -16.74 -32.62 19.60
N THR A 73 -16.41 -33.37 18.55
CA THR A 73 -16.29 -32.85 17.18
C THR A 73 -17.67 -32.96 16.51
N VAL A 74 -18.22 -31.84 16.19
CA VAL A 74 -19.54 -31.66 15.55
C VAL A 74 -19.32 -31.42 14.04
N LYS A 75 -20.00 -32.22 13.18
CA LYS A 75 -19.95 -32.08 11.74
C LYS A 75 -21.33 -31.80 11.17
N GLY A 76 -21.48 -30.69 10.42
CA GLY A 76 -22.70 -30.34 9.70
C GLY A 76 -22.96 -31.30 8.53
N VAL A 77 -24.17 -31.82 8.42
CA VAL A 77 -24.60 -32.72 7.33
C VAL A 77 -25.53 -32.02 6.37
N LYS A 78 -26.54 -31.34 6.89
CA LYS A 78 -27.55 -30.64 6.12
C LYS A 78 -27.95 -29.35 6.85
N ALA A 79 -28.25 -28.29 6.10
CA ALA A 79 -28.69 -27.03 6.70
C ALA A 79 -29.96 -27.20 7.52
N GLY A 80 -29.95 -26.63 8.71
CA GLY A 80 -31.02 -26.75 9.70
C GLY A 80 -30.51 -26.57 11.12
N THR A 81 -31.39 -26.85 12.09
CA THR A 81 -31.02 -26.81 13.50
C THR A 81 -31.25 -28.18 14.14
N ALA A 82 -30.32 -28.63 14.91
CA ALA A 82 -30.46 -29.86 15.68
C ALA A 82 -29.71 -29.70 17.04
N ASN A 83 -30.12 -30.52 18.00
CA ASN A 83 -29.43 -30.56 19.28
C ASN A 83 -28.50 -31.76 19.33
N ILE A 84 -27.34 -31.60 19.95
CA ILE A 84 -26.49 -32.68 20.38
C ILE A 84 -26.57 -32.80 21.90
N THR A 85 -26.47 -34.03 22.40
CA THR A 85 -26.43 -34.31 23.83
C THR A 85 -25.06 -34.88 24.20
N ILE A 86 -24.40 -34.23 25.13
CA ILE A 86 -23.13 -34.72 25.71
C ILE A 86 -23.41 -35.15 27.15
N ARG A 87 -23.24 -36.44 27.43
CA ARG A 87 -23.59 -37.06 28.70
C ARG A 87 -22.39 -37.77 29.28
N ASP A 88 -22.14 -37.54 30.53
CA ASP A 88 -21.26 -38.35 31.36
C ASP A 88 -22.06 -39.13 32.46
N ARG A 89 -21.37 -39.72 33.43
CA ARG A 89 -22.01 -40.46 34.50
C ARG A 89 -22.93 -39.59 35.38
N ARG A 90 -22.68 -38.27 35.43
CA ARG A 90 -23.32 -37.38 36.40
C ARG A 90 -24.26 -36.36 35.77
N ALA A 91 -24.01 -35.98 34.53
CA ALA A 91 -24.73 -34.90 33.89
C ALA A 91 -24.99 -35.16 32.40
N SER A 92 -26.04 -34.53 31.91
CA SER A 92 -26.32 -34.44 30.50
C SER A 92 -26.40 -32.94 30.10
N ARG A 93 -25.72 -32.58 29.03
CA ARG A 93 -25.72 -31.22 28.47
C ARG A 93 -26.25 -31.28 27.05
N THR A 94 -27.21 -30.43 26.76
CA THR A 94 -27.72 -30.22 25.39
C THR A 94 -27.07 -29.00 24.81
N VAL A 95 -26.51 -29.13 23.61
CA VAL A 95 -25.87 -28.04 22.88
C VAL A 95 -26.65 -27.84 21.58
N PRO A 96 -27.31 -26.70 21.38
CA PRO A 96 -27.92 -26.36 20.11
C PRO A 96 -26.85 -26.20 19.03
N VAL A 97 -27.11 -26.81 17.88
CA VAL A 97 -26.26 -26.71 16.69
C VAL A 97 -27.07 -26.12 15.55
N THR A 98 -26.55 -25.06 14.97
CA THR A 98 -27.08 -24.51 13.72
C THR A 98 -26.15 -24.93 12.59
N VAL A 99 -26.68 -25.65 11.61
CA VAL A 99 -25.95 -25.99 10.39
C VAL A 99 -26.39 -25.02 9.30
N THR A 100 -25.47 -24.19 8.86
CA THR A 100 -25.73 -23.22 7.77
C THR A 100 -25.50 -23.89 6.42
N ALA A 101 -26.27 -23.50 5.41
CA ALA A 101 -26.01 -23.92 4.05
C ALA A 101 -24.61 -23.47 3.63
N ALA A 102 -23.93 -24.28 2.83
CA ALA A 102 -22.61 -23.92 2.32
C ALA A 102 -22.70 -22.64 1.49
N LEU A 103 -21.69 -21.79 1.63
CA LEU A 103 -21.52 -20.61 0.79
C LEU A 103 -21.55 -21.03 -0.69
N SER A 104 -22.25 -20.29 -1.51
CA SER A 104 -22.39 -20.57 -2.94
C SER A 104 -22.15 -19.30 -3.74
N VAL A 105 -21.49 -19.45 -4.89
CA VAL A 105 -21.21 -18.38 -5.85
C VAL A 105 -21.97 -18.62 -7.15
N THR A 106 -22.62 -17.60 -7.66
CA THR A 106 -23.43 -17.69 -8.88
C THR A 106 -23.14 -16.49 -9.79
N PRO A 107 -22.65 -16.71 -11.01
CA PRO A 107 -22.25 -17.99 -11.59
C PRO A 107 -20.98 -18.59 -10.92
N SER A 108 -20.78 -19.90 -11.03
CA SER A 108 -19.60 -20.60 -10.51
C SER A 108 -18.37 -20.46 -11.43
N SER A 109 -18.55 -19.91 -12.61
CA SER A 109 -17.47 -19.54 -13.54
C SER A 109 -17.81 -18.26 -14.28
N VAL A 110 -16.80 -17.46 -14.58
CA VAL A 110 -16.94 -16.26 -15.42
C VAL A 110 -15.88 -16.28 -16.51
N SER A 111 -16.29 -15.83 -17.71
CA SER A 111 -15.40 -15.58 -18.83
C SER A 111 -15.53 -14.11 -19.21
N ILE A 112 -14.44 -13.37 -19.07
CA ILE A 112 -14.40 -11.92 -19.28
C ILE A 112 -13.19 -11.56 -20.14
N ASN A 113 -13.24 -10.42 -20.80
CA ASN A 113 -12.09 -9.90 -21.54
C ASN A 113 -11.14 -9.15 -20.58
N ILE A 114 -9.90 -8.91 -21.01
CA ILE A 114 -8.98 -7.99 -20.32
C ILE A 114 -9.67 -6.65 -20.16
N ASN A 115 -9.55 -6.06 -18.97
CA ASN A 115 -10.20 -4.81 -18.51
C ASN A 115 -11.73 -4.88 -18.33
N ALA A 116 -12.40 -5.95 -18.72
CA ALA A 116 -13.82 -6.15 -18.42
C ALA A 116 -14.03 -6.66 -16.99
N SER A 117 -15.23 -6.46 -16.48
CA SER A 117 -15.62 -6.96 -15.17
C SER A 117 -16.90 -7.77 -15.24
N ALA A 118 -17.05 -8.72 -14.32
CA ALA A 118 -18.27 -9.47 -14.11
C ALA A 118 -18.63 -9.51 -12.62
N ASN A 119 -19.92 -9.44 -12.35
CA ASN A 119 -20.42 -9.56 -10.98
C ASN A 119 -20.86 -11.00 -10.71
N VAL A 120 -20.50 -11.49 -9.53
CA VAL A 120 -20.81 -12.82 -9.01
C VAL A 120 -21.54 -12.65 -7.70
N THR A 121 -22.73 -13.21 -7.60
CA THR A 121 -23.53 -13.15 -6.38
C THR A 121 -23.11 -14.28 -5.43
N VAL A 122 -22.91 -13.95 -4.18
CA VAL A 122 -22.63 -14.90 -3.11
C VAL A 122 -23.87 -15.08 -2.25
N THR A 123 -24.26 -16.32 -2.03
CA THR A 123 -25.41 -16.68 -1.18
C THR A 123 -24.97 -17.53 0.00
N ASN A 124 -25.81 -17.60 1.02
CA ASN A 124 -25.57 -18.33 2.26
C ASN A 124 -24.33 -17.84 3.04
N VAL A 125 -24.03 -16.55 2.99
CA VAL A 125 -22.91 -15.96 3.69
C VAL A 125 -23.15 -15.97 5.20
N SER A 126 -22.17 -16.49 5.94
CA SER A 126 -22.17 -16.56 7.41
C SER A 126 -21.00 -15.76 7.97
N GLY A 127 -21.24 -14.53 8.37
CA GLY A 127 -20.20 -13.63 8.90
C GLY A 127 -19.51 -12.80 7.80
N THR A 128 -18.19 -12.61 7.93
CA THR A 128 -17.44 -11.74 7.03
C THR A 128 -17.06 -12.46 5.74
N LEU A 129 -17.51 -11.91 4.61
CA LEU A 129 -17.16 -12.42 3.29
C LEU A 129 -15.76 -12.00 2.88
N ARG A 130 -14.99 -12.93 2.33
CA ARG A 130 -13.65 -12.73 1.77
C ARG A 130 -13.55 -13.35 0.39
N ALA A 131 -12.82 -12.72 -0.51
CA ALA A 131 -12.50 -13.26 -1.81
C ALA A 131 -11.04 -13.01 -2.15
N THR A 132 -10.36 -14.04 -2.63
CA THR A 132 -8.93 -13.96 -2.95
C THR A 132 -8.69 -14.63 -4.30
N SER A 133 -8.14 -13.88 -5.26
CA SER A 133 -7.71 -14.43 -6.52
C SER A 133 -6.39 -15.22 -6.35
N PHE A 134 -6.34 -16.40 -6.93
CA PHE A 134 -5.13 -17.21 -6.95
C PHE A 134 -4.03 -16.58 -7.83
N ASN A 135 -4.43 -15.87 -8.89
CA ASN A 135 -3.49 -15.14 -9.74
C ASN A 135 -4.07 -13.76 -10.11
N ILE A 136 -3.63 -12.74 -9.40
CA ILE A 136 -4.08 -11.36 -9.60
C ILE A 136 -3.57 -10.72 -10.90
N ASN A 137 -2.55 -11.32 -11.55
CA ASN A 137 -2.11 -10.90 -12.88
C ASN A 137 -3.08 -11.38 -13.98
N ILE A 138 -3.99 -12.31 -13.66
CA ILE A 138 -5.05 -12.75 -14.55
C ILE A 138 -6.38 -12.08 -14.18
N ALA A 139 -6.75 -12.09 -12.91
CA ALA A 139 -7.96 -11.41 -12.46
C ALA A 139 -7.83 -10.88 -11.04
N THR A 140 -8.39 -9.71 -10.79
CA THR A 140 -8.56 -9.14 -9.45
C THR A 140 -10.02 -9.22 -9.01
N VAL A 141 -10.25 -9.12 -7.69
CA VAL A 141 -11.60 -9.17 -7.11
C VAL A 141 -11.79 -8.07 -6.08
N SER A 142 -12.99 -7.53 -6.05
CA SER A 142 -13.46 -6.65 -5.00
C SER A 142 -14.81 -7.14 -4.46
N ILE A 143 -15.15 -6.77 -3.23
CA ILE A 143 -16.39 -7.20 -2.57
C ILE A 143 -17.21 -5.97 -2.21
N SER A 144 -18.48 -6.02 -2.58
CA SER A 144 -19.48 -5.06 -2.10
C SER A 144 -20.74 -5.83 -1.67
N ASN A 145 -21.03 -5.79 -0.37
CA ASN A 145 -22.07 -6.63 0.24
C ASN A 145 -21.87 -8.12 -0.11
N ASN A 146 -22.84 -8.77 -0.72
CA ASN A 146 -22.78 -10.16 -1.15
C ASN A 146 -22.46 -10.31 -2.66
N THR A 147 -21.86 -9.30 -3.26
CA THR A 147 -21.44 -9.31 -4.66
C THR A 147 -19.93 -9.24 -4.74
N ILE A 148 -19.34 -10.14 -5.51
CA ILE A 148 -17.93 -10.10 -5.89
C ILE A 148 -17.87 -9.57 -7.32
N THR A 149 -17.12 -8.49 -7.50
CA THR A 149 -16.77 -8.00 -8.84
C THR A 149 -15.41 -8.58 -9.21
N VAL A 150 -15.39 -9.35 -10.29
CA VAL A 150 -14.16 -9.92 -10.87
C VAL A 150 -13.77 -9.08 -12.05
N ARG A 151 -12.52 -8.59 -12.08
CA ARG A 151 -11.96 -7.83 -13.20
C ARG A 151 -10.83 -8.61 -13.87
N GLY A 152 -10.88 -8.71 -15.19
CA GLY A 152 -9.82 -9.30 -16.02
C GLY A 152 -8.62 -8.36 -16.11
N ILE A 153 -7.43 -8.87 -15.83
CA ILE A 153 -6.17 -8.12 -15.84
C ILE A 153 -5.26 -8.60 -16.97
N GLY A 154 -5.10 -9.90 -17.13
CA GLY A 154 -4.29 -10.51 -18.18
C GLY A 154 -4.94 -11.80 -18.67
N ALA A 155 -4.69 -12.15 -19.92
CA ALA A 155 -5.24 -13.38 -20.51
C ALA A 155 -4.80 -14.63 -19.75
N GLY A 156 -5.72 -15.55 -19.52
CA GLY A 156 -5.45 -16.82 -18.85
C GLY A 156 -6.58 -17.32 -17.99
N ASN A 157 -6.33 -18.39 -17.27
CA ASN A 157 -7.25 -18.99 -16.34
C ASN A 157 -6.74 -18.82 -14.90
N THR A 158 -7.63 -18.47 -14.00
CA THR A 158 -7.35 -18.45 -12.57
C THR A 158 -8.57 -18.88 -11.79
N SER A 159 -8.44 -19.03 -10.48
CA SER A 159 -9.56 -19.26 -9.58
C SER A 159 -9.61 -18.18 -8.51
N VAL A 160 -10.79 -17.95 -8.01
CA VAL A 160 -11.01 -17.08 -6.85
C VAL A 160 -11.57 -17.95 -5.72
N THR A 161 -10.88 -17.97 -4.60
CA THR A 161 -11.42 -18.57 -3.38
C THR A 161 -12.30 -17.54 -2.69
N VAL A 162 -13.56 -17.90 -2.51
CA VAL A 162 -14.56 -17.12 -1.79
C VAL A 162 -14.85 -17.82 -0.48
N SER A 163 -14.72 -17.16 0.64
CA SER A 163 -14.89 -17.76 1.96
C SER A 163 -15.60 -16.81 2.92
N ASP A 164 -16.29 -17.41 3.87
CA ASP A 164 -16.83 -16.73 5.04
C ASP A 164 -16.26 -17.36 6.32
N ASN A 165 -16.86 -17.10 7.48
CA ASN A 165 -16.39 -17.65 8.74
C ASN A 165 -16.62 -19.18 8.87
N VAL A 166 -17.34 -19.81 7.95
CA VAL A 166 -17.86 -21.17 8.11
C VAL A 166 -17.55 -22.09 6.94
N SER A 167 -17.48 -21.53 5.71
CA SER A 167 -17.35 -22.33 4.47
C SER A 167 -16.60 -21.57 3.38
N SER A 168 -16.23 -22.27 2.32
CA SER A 168 -15.61 -21.66 1.14
C SER A 168 -16.15 -22.26 -0.16
N ALA A 169 -16.12 -21.46 -1.21
CA ALA A 169 -16.45 -21.87 -2.59
C ALA A 169 -15.35 -21.37 -3.54
N THR A 170 -15.22 -22.02 -4.68
CA THR A 170 -14.27 -21.63 -5.72
C THR A 170 -15.03 -21.13 -6.94
N LEU A 171 -14.64 -19.94 -7.42
CA LEU A 171 -15.11 -19.37 -8.66
C LEU A 171 -14.01 -19.55 -9.72
N GLN A 172 -14.33 -20.15 -10.85
CA GLN A 172 -13.41 -20.25 -11.98
C GLN A 172 -13.48 -18.98 -12.82
N VAL A 173 -12.30 -18.45 -13.21
CA VAL A 173 -12.18 -17.23 -13.98
C VAL A 173 -11.35 -17.49 -15.22
N THR A 174 -11.93 -17.25 -16.39
CA THR A 174 -11.23 -17.19 -17.66
C THR A 174 -11.19 -15.74 -18.12
N VAL A 175 -9.99 -15.23 -18.33
CA VAL A 175 -9.81 -13.91 -18.94
C VAL A 175 -9.37 -14.12 -20.39
N ASN A 176 -10.22 -13.69 -21.30
CA ASN A 176 -9.96 -13.78 -22.74
C ASN A 176 -9.10 -12.61 -23.17
N GLY A 177 -8.11 -12.87 -23.98
CA GLY A 177 -7.25 -11.85 -24.56
C GLY A 177 -6.36 -12.45 -25.63
N THR A 178 -5.84 -11.62 -26.49
CA THR A 178 -4.79 -12.07 -27.42
C THR A 178 -3.50 -12.27 -26.63
N SER A 179 -2.84 -13.38 -26.82
CA SER A 179 -1.54 -13.72 -26.20
C SER A 179 -0.38 -12.81 -26.65
N ASN A 180 -0.63 -11.94 -27.61
CA ASN A 180 0.33 -10.93 -28.04
C ASN A 180 0.02 -9.59 -27.37
N PRO A 181 1.05 -8.83 -26.94
CA PRO A 181 0.87 -7.45 -26.53
C PRO A 181 0.06 -6.71 -27.60
N PRO A 182 -0.88 -5.83 -27.24
CA PRO A 182 -1.55 -5.00 -28.22
C PRO A 182 -0.46 -4.30 -29.04
N PRO A 183 -0.54 -4.31 -30.38
CA PRO A 183 0.42 -3.58 -31.18
C PRO A 183 0.36 -2.13 -30.72
N VAL A 184 1.51 -1.54 -30.37
CA VAL A 184 1.60 -0.13 -30.04
C VAL A 184 1.06 0.62 -31.28
N SER A 185 -0.17 1.11 -31.17
CA SER A 185 -0.84 1.82 -32.26
C SER A 185 -0.18 3.19 -32.38
N GLY A 186 0.57 3.39 -33.43
CA GLY A 186 1.26 4.66 -33.70
C GLY A 186 2.79 4.54 -33.65
N ASN A 187 3.44 5.68 -33.88
CA ASN A 187 4.90 5.79 -33.98
C ASN A 187 5.57 6.12 -32.62
N TYR A 188 4.81 6.17 -31.54
CA TYR A 188 5.27 6.63 -30.23
C TYR A 188 4.67 5.79 -29.10
N THR A 189 5.37 5.74 -27.96
CA THR A 189 4.89 5.19 -26.70
C THR A 189 5.09 6.24 -25.61
N LEU A 190 4.02 6.58 -24.89
CA LEU A 190 4.04 7.48 -23.76
C LEU A 190 3.95 6.66 -22.49
N LEU A 191 4.83 6.96 -21.53
CA LEU A 191 4.83 6.39 -20.18
C LEU A 191 4.68 7.52 -19.18
N ALA A 192 3.75 7.37 -18.25
CA ALA A 192 3.45 8.36 -17.21
C ALA A 192 3.38 7.69 -15.83
N TRP A 193 3.79 8.39 -14.79
CA TRP A 193 3.79 7.87 -13.41
C TRP A 193 3.69 9.00 -12.40
N ASN A 194 3.19 8.72 -11.21
CA ASN A 194 3.26 9.63 -10.07
C ASN A 194 4.58 9.40 -9.29
N ASP A 195 5.04 10.40 -8.55
CA ASP A 195 6.40 10.40 -7.99
C ASP A 195 6.60 9.52 -6.75
N LEU A 196 5.59 9.31 -5.91
CA LEU A 196 5.74 8.62 -4.61
C LEU A 196 4.85 7.39 -4.43
N GLY A 197 3.99 7.09 -5.38
CA GLY A 197 3.05 5.98 -5.27
C GLY A 197 1.86 6.23 -4.35
N MET A 198 1.98 7.08 -3.35
CA MET A 198 0.88 7.52 -2.47
C MET A 198 1.26 8.81 -1.78
N HIS A 199 0.49 9.86 -2.00
CA HIS A 199 0.55 11.07 -1.20
C HIS A 199 -0.43 10.99 -0.04
N CYS A 200 -0.07 11.60 1.08
CA CYS A 200 -0.90 11.63 2.28
C CYS A 200 -1.32 13.05 2.58
N MET A 201 -2.52 13.22 3.08
CA MET A 201 -2.98 14.48 3.68
C MET A 201 -3.47 14.24 5.11
N ASP A 202 -3.35 15.24 5.96
CA ASP A 202 -3.68 15.16 7.38
C ASP A 202 -5.14 15.49 7.68
N GLY A 203 -6.05 14.86 6.96
CA GLY A 203 -7.50 15.03 7.09
C GLY A 203 -8.07 16.09 6.15
N VAL A 204 -9.31 16.54 6.41
CA VAL A 204 -10.04 17.49 5.58
C VAL A 204 -10.16 18.88 6.19
N ASP A 205 -9.83 19.03 7.47
CA ASP A 205 -9.89 20.30 8.21
C ASP A 205 -8.48 20.82 8.51
N PHE A 206 -8.10 21.90 7.84
CA PHE A 206 -6.81 22.58 7.98
C PHE A 206 -6.87 23.83 8.87
N SER A 207 -7.98 24.04 9.59
CA SER A 207 -8.15 25.23 10.44
C SER A 207 -7.32 25.21 11.73
N VAL A 208 -6.86 24.04 12.17
CA VAL A 208 -6.08 23.87 13.40
C VAL A 208 -4.59 23.78 13.10
N PHE A 209 -4.18 22.84 12.26
CA PHE A 209 -2.82 22.73 11.77
C PHE A 209 -2.75 21.95 10.46
N SER A 210 -1.61 22.04 9.78
CA SER A 210 -1.25 21.18 8.66
C SER A 210 0.14 20.57 8.83
N ILE A 211 0.25 19.32 8.38
CA ILE A 211 1.50 18.57 8.23
C ILE A 211 1.72 18.28 6.75
N LEU A 212 0.70 17.73 6.07
CA LEU A 212 0.76 17.30 4.67
C LEU A 212 -0.44 17.86 3.89
N PRO A 213 -0.20 18.65 2.85
CA PRO A 213 -1.25 19.20 1.99
C PRO A 213 -1.76 18.17 0.95
N PRO A 214 -2.97 18.38 0.39
CA PRO A 214 -3.57 17.51 -0.60
C PRO A 214 -3.02 17.78 -2.01
N TYR A 215 -2.06 16.98 -2.47
CA TYR A 215 -1.48 17.11 -3.81
C TYR A 215 -0.86 15.80 -4.29
N ASN A 216 -0.51 15.75 -5.58
CA ASN A 216 0.35 14.73 -6.17
C ASN A 216 1.20 15.34 -7.30
N THR A 217 2.20 14.64 -7.76
CA THR A 217 3.09 15.03 -8.85
C THR A 217 3.06 13.99 -9.95
N LEU A 218 3.04 14.44 -11.20
CA LEU A 218 2.94 13.62 -12.39
C LEU A 218 4.15 13.82 -13.28
N HIS A 219 4.76 12.71 -13.70
CA HIS A 219 5.87 12.68 -14.65
C HIS A 219 5.50 11.90 -15.91
N ALA A 220 6.10 12.23 -17.05
CA ALA A 220 5.89 11.50 -18.28
C ALA A 220 7.09 11.57 -19.23
N GLN A 221 7.34 10.48 -19.96
CA GLN A 221 8.35 10.39 -21.02
C GLN A 221 7.79 9.77 -22.29
N LEU A 222 8.16 10.32 -23.43
CA LEU A 222 7.74 9.85 -24.76
C LEU A 222 8.90 9.17 -25.48
N LYS A 223 8.65 7.97 -26.00
CA LYS A 223 9.57 7.21 -26.84
C LYS A 223 9.03 7.10 -28.27
N ASN A 224 9.90 7.20 -29.26
CA ASN A 224 9.55 6.84 -30.63
C ASN A 224 9.79 5.34 -30.87
N LYS A 225 9.37 4.85 -32.04
CA LYS A 225 9.47 3.44 -32.42
C LYS A 225 10.89 2.92 -32.67
N SER A 226 11.89 3.80 -32.75
CA SER A 226 13.30 3.39 -32.71
C SER A 226 13.83 3.19 -31.31
N GLY A 227 12.99 3.42 -30.26
CA GLY A 227 13.39 3.36 -28.87
C GLY A 227 14.10 4.63 -28.35
N ALA A 228 14.15 5.71 -29.15
CA ALA A 228 14.77 6.95 -28.72
C ALA A 228 13.80 7.84 -27.92
N LEU A 229 14.30 8.52 -26.90
CA LEU A 229 13.55 9.49 -26.10
C LEU A 229 13.26 10.74 -26.92
N VAL A 230 12.02 11.24 -26.90
CA VAL A 230 11.60 12.45 -27.59
C VAL A 230 11.55 13.61 -26.61
N THR A 231 12.49 14.55 -26.76
CA THR A 231 12.70 15.63 -25.79
C THR A 231 12.39 17.03 -26.35
N SER A 232 11.98 17.10 -27.61
CA SER A 232 11.67 18.38 -28.27
C SER A 232 10.59 18.21 -29.35
N GLY A 233 9.98 19.32 -29.75
CA GLY A 233 8.91 19.32 -30.76
C GLY A 233 7.61 18.68 -30.28
N VAL A 234 7.42 18.56 -28.97
CA VAL A 234 6.26 17.92 -28.34
C VAL A 234 5.75 18.80 -27.21
N SER A 235 4.44 18.87 -27.06
CA SER A 235 3.76 19.37 -25.89
C SER A 235 3.03 18.23 -25.19
N MET A 236 2.94 18.29 -23.86
CA MET A 236 2.18 17.32 -23.06
C MET A 236 1.15 18.02 -22.21
N THR A 237 0.01 17.38 -22.08
CA THR A 237 -1.08 17.80 -21.19
C THR A 237 -1.56 16.65 -20.36
N TYR A 238 -2.13 16.94 -19.17
CA TYR A 238 -2.87 15.99 -18.36
C TYR A 238 -4.32 16.41 -18.23
N GLU A 239 -5.20 15.44 -18.12
CA GLU A 239 -6.65 15.63 -17.96
C GLU A 239 -7.27 14.52 -17.12
N ALA A 240 -8.41 14.80 -16.49
CA ALA A 240 -9.15 13.79 -15.77
C ALA A 240 -9.79 12.80 -16.75
N VAL A 241 -9.84 11.54 -16.38
CA VAL A 241 -10.54 10.51 -17.14
C VAL A 241 -11.98 10.38 -16.63
N ARG A 242 -12.94 10.46 -17.54
CA ARG A 242 -14.37 10.30 -17.26
C ARG A 242 -14.84 8.86 -17.46
N ASN A 243 -15.62 8.33 -16.53
CA ASN A 243 -16.20 6.97 -16.62
C ASN A 243 -17.45 6.84 -17.48
N ASP A 244 -18.05 7.93 -17.91
CA ASP A 244 -19.30 7.92 -18.65
C ASP A 244 -19.16 7.45 -20.12
N ILE A 245 -17.94 7.11 -20.55
CA ILE A 245 -17.65 6.66 -21.92
C ILE A 245 -17.63 5.13 -22.03
N ASP A 246 -17.46 4.40 -20.92
CA ASP A 246 -17.47 2.94 -20.93
C ASP A 246 -18.19 2.38 -19.70
N VAL A 247 -19.45 2.01 -19.89
CA VAL A 247 -20.28 1.39 -18.85
C VAL A 247 -19.72 0.06 -18.33
N ASN A 248 -18.71 -0.50 -18.98
CA ASN A 248 -18.01 -1.73 -18.58
C ASN A 248 -16.61 -1.46 -18.01
N ASN A 249 -16.13 -0.24 -18.07
CA ASN A 249 -14.86 0.13 -17.51
C ASN A 249 -15.05 0.50 -16.04
N VAL A 250 -14.85 -0.47 -15.17
CA VAL A 250 -14.93 -0.31 -13.72
C VAL A 250 -13.65 0.34 -13.14
N GLY A 251 -12.82 0.93 -13.96
CA GLY A 251 -11.84 1.91 -13.50
C GLY A 251 -12.62 3.06 -12.85
N THR A 252 -12.15 3.56 -11.76
CA THR A 252 -12.76 4.63 -10.97
C THR A 252 -12.70 5.99 -11.67
N GLY A 253 -12.90 6.10 -12.97
CA GLY A 253 -12.84 7.33 -13.76
C GLY A 253 -13.80 8.43 -13.30
N ARG A 254 -14.00 8.51 -12.00
CA ARG A 254 -14.67 9.61 -11.36
C ARG A 254 -13.78 10.83 -11.46
N LEU A 255 -14.37 11.95 -11.85
CA LEU A 255 -13.66 13.20 -11.76
C LEU A 255 -13.26 13.47 -10.33
N ASN A 256 -12.00 13.78 -10.15
CA ASN A 256 -11.47 14.32 -8.92
C ASN A 256 -10.95 15.74 -9.22
N SER A 257 -11.88 16.67 -9.45
CA SER A 257 -11.52 18.07 -9.52
C SER A 257 -11.32 18.62 -8.11
N TYR A 258 -10.38 19.50 -7.93
CA TYR A 258 -10.27 20.24 -6.69
C TYR A 258 -11.26 21.41 -6.70
N SER A 259 -12.49 21.20 -6.28
CA SER A 259 -13.43 22.30 -6.21
C SER A 259 -13.18 23.13 -4.95
N THR A 260 -12.45 24.22 -5.11
CA THR A 260 -12.36 25.24 -4.06
C THR A 260 -13.51 26.22 -4.12
N LYS A 261 -14.02 26.54 -5.33
CA LYS A 261 -15.00 27.61 -5.52
C LYS A 261 -15.83 27.48 -6.79
N LEU A 262 -15.83 26.35 -7.48
CA LEU A 262 -16.61 26.20 -8.70
C LEU A 262 -18.09 25.91 -8.37
N GLY A 263 -18.88 26.97 -8.31
CA GLY A 263 -20.32 26.88 -8.17
C GLY A 263 -20.83 26.80 -6.74
N THR A 264 -22.01 26.23 -6.56
CA THR A 264 -22.75 26.13 -5.29
C THR A 264 -22.25 25.01 -4.37
N ASP A 265 -21.27 24.23 -4.79
CA ASP A 265 -20.80 23.08 -4.05
C ASP A 265 -19.80 23.44 -2.95
N LYS A 266 -19.97 22.81 -1.80
CA LYS A 266 -19.03 22.95 -0.70
C LYS A 266 -17.69 22.32 -1.11
N PRO A 267 -16.56 22.96 -0.77
CA PRO A 267 -15.25 22.40 -1.04
C PRO A 267 -15.09 21.03 -0.36
N LYS A 268 -14.35 20.14 -0.99
CA LYS A 268 -14.05 18.79 -0.45
C LYS A 268 -13.22 18.86 0.83
N THR A 269 -12.38 19.89 0.94
CA THR A 269 -11.58 20.24 2.13
C THR A 269 -11.57 21.75 2.28
N ASN A 270 -11.20 22.25 3.46
CA ASN A 270 -10.99 23.68 3.68
C ASN A 270 -9.52 24.11 3.51
N PHE A 271 -8.69 23.28 2.87
CA PHE A 271 -7.26 23.55 2.72
C PHE A 271 -6.98 24.95 2.14
N TRP A 272 -7.64 25.29 1.04
CA TRP A 272 -7.41 26.56 0.34
C TRP A 272 -7.84 27.79 1.12
N ASP A 273 -8.77 27.65 2.08
CA ASP A 273 -9.15 28.76 2.94
C ASP A 273 -8.02 29.15 3.90
N TYR A 274 -7.09 28.23 4.14
CA TYR A 274 -5.98 28.39 5.07
C TYR A 274 -4.60 28.43 4.43
N THR A 275 -4.48 28.22 3.12
CA THR A 275 -3.19 28.12 2.44
C THR A 275 -2.31 29.35 2.66
N GLY A 276 -2.87 30.56 2.50
CA GLY A 276 -2.14 31.81 2.77
C GLY A 276 -1.67 31.96 4.21
N LYS A 277 -2.44 31.50 5.17
CA LYS A 277 -2.05 31.53 6.59
C LYS A 277 -1.01 30.45 6.94
N LEU A 278 -1.09 29.29 6.31
CA LEU A 278 -0.16 28.18 6.54
C LEU A 278 1.20 28.44 5.88
N PHE A 279 1.19 28.78 4.59
CA PHE A 279 2.40 28.82 3.76
C PHE A 279 2.90 30.23 3.47
N GLY A 280 2.13 31.27 3.73
CA GLY A 280 2.55 32.68 3.58
C GLY A 280 3.78 33.06 4.41
N LEU A 281 4.11 32.28 5.43
CA LEU A 281 5.34 32.40 6.24
C LEU A 281 6.59 31.94 5.51
N ARG A 282 6.44 31.10 4.50
CA ARG A 282 7.50 30.54 3.68
C ARG A 282 7.05 30.46 2.24
N PRO A 283 6.91 31.62 1.55
CA PRO A 283 6.43 31.65 0.18
C PRO A 283 7.36 30.92 -0.79
N ASP A 284 8.56 30.59 -0.36
CA ASP A 284 9.59 29.87 -1.13
C ASP A 284 9.68 28.40 -0.83
N GLY A 285 8.93 27.95 0.19
CA GLY A 285 8.97 26.57 0.65
C GLY A 285 7.88 25.77 -0.03
N GLU A 286 8.24 25.04 -1.06
CA GLU A 286 7.32 24.12 -1.68
C GLU A 286 7.31 22.77 -1.00
N ILE A 287 6.12 22.37 -0.59
CA ILE A 287 5.82 21.01 -0.17
C ILE A 287 5.27 20.26 -1.40
N GLY A 288 5.89 20.42 -2.57
CA GLY A 288 5.37 19.88 -3.82
C GLY A 288 4.18 20.65 -4.41
N LEU A 289 3.52 21.56 -3.69
CA LEU A 289 2.51 22.46 -4.23
C LEU A 289 3.17 23.61 -4.98
N ASN A 290 2.63 23.95 -6.14
CA ASN A 290 2.99 25.19 -6.80
C ASN A 290 2.23 26.34 -6.13
N LEU A 291 2.90 27.05 -5.24
CA LEU A 291 2.33 28.15 -4.45
C LEU A 291 2.43 29.52 -5.14
N ASP A 292 2.91 29.61 -6.39
CA ASP A 292 3.04 30.88 -7.12
C ASP A 292 1.71 31.63 -7.21
N GLY A 293 0.59 30.90 -7.22
CA GLY A 293 -0.73 31.48 -7.17
C GLY A 293 -1.10 32.20 -5.88
N LEU A 294 -0.42 31.93 -4.75
CA LEU A 294 -0.69 32.62 -3.49
C LEU A 294 -0.32 34.10 -3.53
N ALA A 295 0.78 34.43 -4.22
CA ALA A 295 1.24 35.81 -4.40
C ALA A 295 0.24 36.66 -5.21
N THR A 296 -0.54 36.04 -6.08
CA THR A 296 -1.53 36.68 -6.95
C THR A 296 -2.96 36.60 -6.41
N GLY A 297 -3.15 35.96 -5.27
CA GLY A 297 -4.49 35.69 -4.71
C GLY A 297 -5.29 34.64 -5.47
N ASN A 298 -4.68 33.95 -6.44
CA ASN A 298 -5.25 32.84 -7.18
C ASN A 298 -4.54 31.53 -6.82
N PRO A 299 -5.06 30.75 -5.87
CA PRO A 299 -4.42 29.52 -5.41
C PRO A 299 -4.31 28.42 -6.48
N GLU A 300 -5.00 28.59 -7.62
CA GLU A 300 -4.97 27.65 -8.74
C GLU A 300 -4.02 28.10 -9.88
N ALA A 301 -3.24 29.16 -9.69
CA ALA A 301 -2.30 29.63 -10.71
C ALA A 301 -1.08 28.69 -10.90
N GLY A 302 -0.94 27.67 -10.05
CA GLY A 302 -0.01 26.58 -10.25
C GLY A 302 -0.51 25.54 -11.24
N ASN A 303 -0.16 24.26 -11.02
CA ASN A 303 -0.75 23.16 -11.78
C ASN A 303 -2.18 22.91 -11.26
N PRO A 304 -3.21 23.15 -12.10
CA PRO A 304 -4.58 23.00 -11.64
C PRO A 304 -4.95 21.54 -11.45
N SER A 305 -6.00 21.30 -10.67
CA SER A 305 -6.60 19.99 -10.51
C SER A 305 -6.95 19.34 -11.84
N PRO A 306 -6.88 18.03 -11.96
CA PRO A 306 -7.32 17.34 -13.16
C PRO A 306 -8.78 17.69 -13.47
N SER A 307 -9.05 18.07 -14.69
CA SER A 307 -10.39 18.38 -15.19
C SER A 307 -10.55 17.82 -16.60
N LEU A 308 -11.73 17.98 -17.21
CA LEU A 308 -11.93 17.61 -18.60
C LEU A 308 -11.23 18.58 -19.57
N THR A 309 -10.72 19.70 -19.08
CA THR A 309 -9.89 20.63 -19.85
C THR A 309 -8.44 20.22 -19.71
N PRO A 310 -7.74 19.90 -20.82
CA PRO A 310 -6.33 19.51 -20.76
C PRO A 310 -5.45 20.63 -20.18
N MET A 311 -4.60 20.28 -19.21
CA MET A 311 -3.66 21.20 -18.55
C MET A 311 -2.22 20.90 -18.97
N PRO A 312 -1.38 21.92 -19.20
CA PRO A 312 -0.03 21.72 -19.70
C PRO A 312 0.88 21.09 -18.65
N MET A 313 1.84 20.28 -19.12
CA MET A 313 2.99 19.82 -18.37
C MET A 313 4.25 20.56 -18.79
N THR A 314 5.16 20.81 -17.87
CA THR A 314 6.43 21.49 -18.12
C THR A 314 7.53 20.48 -18.42
N TYR A 315 8.39 20.78 -19.42
CA TYR A 315 9.55 19.92 -19.68
C TYR A 315 10.71 20.24 -18.73
N ASN A 316 11.15 19.24 -18.00
CA ASN A 316 12.34 19.27 -17.15
C ASN A 316 13.55 18.73 -17.93
N ALA A 317 14.45 19.65 -18.34
CA ALA A 317 15.59 19.30 -19.16
C ALA A 317 16.64 18.46 -18.45
N GLU A 318 16.70 18.51 -17.11
CA GLU A 318 17.66 17.78 -16.31
C GLU A 318 17.31 16.29 -16.24
N TYR A 319 16.05 15.98 -15.90
CA TYR A 319 15.55 14.62 -15.85
C TYR A 319 15.03 14.10 -17.18
N LYS A 320 14.92 14.95 -18.19
CA LYS A 320 14.40 14.63 -19.53
C LYS A 320 12.98 14.04 -19.48
N TRP A 321 12.15 14.57 -18.63
CA TRP A 321 10.73 14.22 -18.52
C TRP A 321 9.86 15.48 -18.64
N TYR A 322 8.56 15.26 -18.84
CA TYR A 322 7.53 16.26 -18.63
C TYR A 322 6.96 16.08 -17.24
N GLU A 323 6.70 17.18 -16.53
CA GLU A 323 6.22 17.16 -15.16
C GLU A 323 5.07 18.14 -14.94
N ALA A 324 4.16 17.77 -14.04
CA ALA A 324 3.20 18.64 -13.40
C ALA A 324 3.31 18.43 -11.89
N GLU A 325 4.05 19.30 -11.23
CA GLU A 325 4.30 19.22 -9.78
C GLU A 325 3.17 19.89 -9.00
N GLY A 326 2.84 19.33 -7.85
CA GLY A 326 1.90 19.94 -6.94
C GLY A 326 0.47 20.03 -7.48
N ILE A 327 0.02 19.05 -8.24
CA ILE A 327 -1.35 18.98 -8.73
C ILE A 327 -2.28 18.80 -7.53
N PRO A 328 -3.19 19.73 -7.22
CA PRO A 328 -4.14 19.57 -6.13
C PRO A 328 -5.09 18.39 -6.41
N VAL A 329 -5.05 17.39 -5.58
CA VAL A 329 -5.96 16.25 -5.60
C VAL A 329 -6.34 15.86 -4.17
N THR A 330 -7.53 15.32 -4.01
CA THR A 330 -8.06 14.87 -2.72
C THR A 330 -8.54 13.42 -2.85
N PRO A 331 -8.68 12.65 -1.75
CA PRO A 331 -9.20 11.30 -1.81
C PRO A 331 -10.72 11.25 -1.97
N PHE A 332 -11.28 12.15 -2.77
CA PHE A 332 -12.72 12.29 -2.98
C PHE A 332 -13.02 12.58 -4.44
N ALA A 333 -13.92 11.78 -5.03
CA ALA A 333 -14.51 12.10 -6.32
C ALA A 333 -15.38 13.36 -6.25
N ASP A 334 -15.78 13.89 -7.40
CA ASP A 334 -16.71 15.01 -7.48
C ASP A 334 -18.14 14.59 -7.15
N GLU A 335 -18.46 13.30 -7.33
CA GLU A 335 -19.77 12.76 -7.02
C GLU A 335 -19.99 12.64 -5.52
N LYS A 336 -21.25 12.72 -5.15
CA LYS A 336 -21.75 12.57 -3.78
C LYS A 336 -22.74 11.43 -3.68
N ASP A 337 -22.73 10.76 -2.55
CA ASP A 337 -23.79 9.88 -2.09
C ASP A 337 -24.51 10.47 -0.88
N ALA A 338 -25.33 9.69 -0.21
CA ALA A 338 -26.07 10.11 0.99
C ALA A 338 -25.14 10.50 2.17
N ASN A 339 -23.89 10.07 2.14
CA ASN A 339 -22.89 10.31 3.20
C ASN A 339 -21.91 11.46 2.87
N GLY A 340 -22.00 12.04 1.68
CA GLY A 340 -21.13 13.10 1.21
C GLY A 340 -20.35 12.72 -0.04
N TYR A 341 -19.15 13.28 -0.22
CA TYR A 341 -18.30 12.94 -1.35
C TYR A 341 -17.85 11.48 -1.31
N ILE A 342 -17.91 10.82 -2.47
CA ILE A 342 -17.49 9.42 -2.59
C ILE A 342 -15.97 9.34 -2.48
N LYS A 343 -15.46 8.40 -1.70
CA LYS A 343 -14.02 8.17 -1.57
C LYS A 343 -13.44 7.65 -2.88
N ASP A 344 -12.37 8.31 -3.31
CA ASP A 344 -11.56 7.96 -4.47
C ASP A 344 -10.08 8.20 -4.13
N PHE A 345 -9.39 7.14 -3.74
CA PHE A 345 -7.99 7.22 -3.34
C PHE A 345 -7.02 7.10 -4.52
N TYR A 346 -7.51 6.72 -5.69
CA TYR A 346 -6.72 6.44 -6.89
C TYR A 346 -7.29 7.15 -8.11
N PRO A 347 -7.45 8.49 -8.07
CA PRO A 347 -8.00 9.22 -9.20
C PRO A 347 -7.12 9.00 -10.44
N THR A 348 -7.79 8.72 -11.55
CA THR A 348 -7.15 8.37 -12.82
C THR A 348 -7.02 9.62 -13.70
N VAL A 349 -5.84 9.78 -14.29
CA VAL A 349 -5.55 10.87 -15.25
C VAL A 349 -5.02 10.29 -16.54
N GLN A 350 -5.33 10.97 -17.65
CA GLN A 350 -4.74 10.73 -18.95
C GLN A 350 -3.70 11.80 -19.27
N VAL A 351 -2.53 11.36 -19.73
CA VAL A 351 -1.51 12.24 -20.32
C VAL A 351 -1.59 12.12 -21.83
N VAL A 352 -1.55 13.26 -22.51
CA VAL A 352 -1.64 13.34 -23.96
C VAL A 352 -0.41 14.08 -24.50
N ALA A 353 0.38 13.40 -25.35
CA ALA A 353 1.50 13.99 -26.08
C ALA A 353 1.04 14.43 -27.47
N LYS A 354 1.37 15.67 -27.86
CA LYS A 354 1.02 16.26 -29.17
C LYS A 354 2.25 16.82 -29.85
N ASP A 355 2.26 16.78 -31.20
CA ASP A 355 3.27 17.46 -32.01
C ASP A 355 3.03 18.96 -32.04
N THR A 356 3.91 19.69 -32.73
CA THR A 356 3.82 21.16 -32.92
C THR A 356 2.61 21.61 -33.74
N SER A 357 1.98 20.70 -34.48
CA SER A 357 0.75 20.92 -35.23
C SER A 357 -0.52 20.60 -34.41
N GLY A 358 -0.36 20.11 -33.19
CA GLY A 358 -1.47 19.73 -32.32
C GLY A 358 -1.98 18.28 -32.51
N ASN A 359 -1.37 17.50 -33.41
CA ASN A 359 -1.76 16.08 -33.58
C ASN A 359 -1.34 15.25 -32.40
N VAL A 360 -2.21 14.35 -31.96
CA VAL A 360 -1.92 13.42 -30.86
C VAL A 360 -0.90 12.37 -31.35
N LEU A 361 0.22 12.29 -30.65
CA LEU A 361 1.28 11.30 -30.88
C LEU A 361 1.06 10.03 -30.08
N ALA A 362 0.71 10.17 -28.81
CA ALA A 362 0.43 9.05 -27.91
C ALA A 362 -0.36 9.54 -26.67
N THR A 363 -1.00 8.59 -26.00
CA THR A 363 -1.68 8.80 -24.71
C THR A 363 -1.21 7.78 -23.70
N ALA A 364 -1.24 8.13 -22.42
CA ALA A 364 -0.98 7.23 -21.31
C ALA A 364 -2.00 7.51 -20.19
N THR A 365 -2.44 6.46 -19.52
CA THR A 365 -3.32 6.57 -18.36
C THR A 365 -2.57 6.11 -17.12
N THR A 366 -2.64 6.91 -16.06
CA THR A 366 -2.01 6.59 -14.77
C THR A 366 -2.88 7.12 -13.63
N VAL A 367 -2.47 6.86 -12.40
CA VAL A 367 -3.18 7.30 -11.19
C VAL A 367 -2.40 8.39 -10.46
N LEU A 368 -3.11 9.25 -9.74
CA LEU A 368 -2.56 10.23 -8.80
C LEU A 368 -3.01 9.89 -7.37
N PRO A 369 -2.44 8.85 -6.73
CA PRO A 369 -2.94 8.34 -5.46
C PRO A 369 -2.78 9.36 -4.33
N VAL A 370 -3.84 9.54 -3.54
CA VAL A 370 -3.86 10.40 -2.36
C VAL A 370 -4.72 9.78 -1.26
N SER A 371 -4.30 9.93 -0.01
CA SER A 371 -4.98 9.35 1.14
C SER A 371 -5.15 10.36 2.27
N ASP A 372 -6.33 10.36 2.88
CA ASP A 372 -6.61 11.08 4.14
C ASP A 372 -6.57 10.16 5.38
N GLU A 373 -5.99 8.98 5.26
CA GLU A 373 -5.88 8.03 6.37
C GLU A 373 -4.80 8.40 7.39
N MET A 374 -3.92 9.39 7.09
CA MET A 374 -2.97 9.88 8.07
C MET A 374 -3.70 10.56 9.22
N THR A 375 -3.63 9.97 10.40
CA THR A 375 -4.37 10.46 11.57
C THR A 375 -3.67 10.12 12.89
N CYS A 376 -3.80 11.00 13.86
CA CYS A 376 -3.30 10.79 15.23
C CYS A 376 -4.44 10.52 16.22
N LYS A 377 -5.69 10.40 15.72
CA LYS A 377 -6.91 10.27 16.54
C LYS A 377 -6.88 9.06 17.48
N GLY A 378 -6.22 7.97 17.09
CA GLY A 378 -6.15 6.73 17.88
C GLY A 378 -5.62 6.96 19.30
N CYS A 379 -4.72 7.94 19.47
CA CYS A 379 -4.16 8.29 20.77
C CYS A 379 -4.58 9.68 21.27
N HIS A 380 -4.75 10.66 20.36
CA HIS A 380 -4.94 12.08 20.73
C HIS A 380 -6.40 12.55 20.73
N ALA A 381 -7.36 11.74 20.29
CA ALA A 381 -8.77 12.09 20.44
C ALA A 381 -9.21 12.08 21.90
N SER A 382 -10.11 12.98 22.27
CA SER A 382 -10.70 13.05 23.60
C SER A 382 -11.41 11.74 23.93
N THR A 383 -11.09 11.14 25.09
CA THR A 383 -11.59 9.81 25.45
C THR A 383 -11.64 9.61 26.96
N THR A 384 -12.49 8.70 27.39
CA THR A 384 -12.54 8.14 28.75
C THR A 384 -11.80 6.80 28.85
N SER A 385 -11.14 6.36 27.78
CA SER A 385 -10.41 5.09 27.73
C SER A 385 -9.31 5.00 28.79
N THR A 386 -9.03 3.78 29.21
CA THR A 386 -7.90 3.44 30.09
C THR A 386 -6.67 2.95 29.32
N ASN A 387 -6.68 3.00 28.00
CA ASN A 387 -5.55 2.61 27.17
C ASN A 387 -4.30 3.44 27.51
N PRO A 388 -3.13 2.82 27.79
CA PRO A 388 -1.92 3.52 28.20
C PRO A 388 -1.45 4.61 27.23
N ALA A 389 -1.58 4.38 25.92
CA ALA A 389 -1.19 5.35 24.89
C ALA A 389 -2.08 6.61 24.94
N GLN A 390 -3.38 6.42 25.09
CA GLN A 390 -4.34 7.52 25.22
C GLN A 390 -4.18 8.28 26.53
N ILE A 391 -3.89 7.56 27.65
CA ILE A 391 -3.58 8.20 28.94
C ILE A 391 -2.31 9.05 28.82
N ALA A 392 -1.26 8.54 28.17
CA ALA A 392 0.00 9.25 27.98
C ALA A 392 -0.13 10.46 27.03
N ALA A 393 -1.09 10.43 26.11
CA ALA A 393 -1.39 11.52 25.20
C ALA A 393 -2.34 12.57 25.78
N LYS A 394 -2.96 12.30 26.93
CA LYS A 394 -3.88 13.23 27.57
C LYS A 394 -3.15 14.45 28.14
N PRO A 395 -3.55 15.68 27.77
CA PRO A 395 -3.05 16.87 28.44
C PRO A 395 -3.34 16.85 29.94
N SER A 396 -2.43 17.35 30.76
CA SER A 396 -2.57 17.37 32.22
C SER A 396 -3.78 18.18 32.69
N SER A 397 -4.12 19.24 31.97
CA SER A 397 -5.31 20.07 32.17
C SER A 397 -6.61 19.48 31.58
N GLY A 398 -6.56 18.23 31.07
CA GLY A 398 -7.70 17.53 30.49
C GLY A 398 -7.83 17.70 28.97
N TRP A 399 -8.72 16.92 28.37
CA TRP A 399 -9.02 16.96 26.95
C TRP A 399 -9.70 18.26 26.53
N VAL A 400 -9.57 18.65 25.25
CA VAL A 400 -10.26 19.80 24.67
C VAL A 400 -11.75 19.51 24.49
N ASN A 401 -12.11 18.28 24.11
CA ASN A 401 -13.49 17.84 23.84
C ASN A 401 -14.19 18.70 22.75
N ASP A 402 -13.53 18.85 21.60
CA ASP A 402 -14.12 19.53 20.46
C ASP A 402 -15.25 18.68 19.83
N VAL A 403 -16.36 19.31 19.42
CA VAL A 403 -17.47 18.63 18.76
C VAL A 403 -17.11 18.14 17.37
N ASN A 404 -16.16 18.78 16.69
CA ASN A 404 -15.58 18.31 15.46
C ASN A 404 -14.46 17.33 15.79
N THR A 405 -14.65 16.06 15.42
CA THR A 405 -13.74 14.97 15.77
C THR A 405 -12.33 15.15 15.21
N GLU A 406 -12.17 15.81 14.06
CA GLU A 406 -10.87 16.09 13.48
C GLU A 406 -10.17 17.24 14.22
N LYS A 407 -10.88 18.31 14.51
CA LYS A 407 -10.35 19.41 15.34
C LYS A 407 -10.01 18.94 16.74
N ASP A 408 -10.78 18.01 17.30
CA ASP A 408 -10.56 17.48 18.64
C ASP A 408 -9.15 16.94 18.82
N TRP A 409 -8.74 15.95 18.04
CA TRP A 409 -7.40 15.37 18.18
C TRP A 409 -6.29 16.35 17.78
N LYS A 410 -6.52 17.21 16.79
CA LYS A 410 -5.57 18.26 16.39
C LYS A 410 -5.34 19.27 17.51
N ARG A 411 -6.37 19.74 18.15
CA ARG A 411 -6.30 20.68 19.27
C ARG A 411 -5.68 20.04 20.51
N ASN A 412 -5.98 18.78 20.79
CA ASN A 412 -5.35 18.05 21.89
C ASN A 412 -3.83 17.91 21.70
N ILE A 413 -3.35 17.72 20.47
CA ILE A 413 -1.90 17.70 20.17
C ILE A 413 -1.28 19.06 20.49
N LEU A 414 -1.88 20.17 20.03
CA LEU A 414 -1.36 21.52 20.30
C LEU A 414 -1.37 21.82 21.80
N LYS A 415 -2.43 21.47 22.51
CA LYS A 415 -2.53 21.61 23.95
C LYS A 415 -1.43 20.86 24.70
N LEU A 416 -1.21 19.61 24.33
CA LEU A 416 -0.16 18.77 24.92
C LEU A 416 1.23 19.32 24.61
N HIS A 417 1.43 19.85 23.39
CA HIS A 417 2.70 20.49 23.00
C HIS A 417 2.97 21.71 23.86
N ASP A 418 1.98 22.58 24.03
CA ASP A 418 2.10 23.77 24.88
C ASP A 418 2.40 23.39 26.34
N GLU A 419 1.64 22.48 26.94
CA GLU A 419 1.87 22.05 28.33
C GLU A 419 3.29 21.53 28.56
N ARG A 420 3.84 20.82 27.58
CA ARG A 420 5.18 20.21 27.68
C ARG A 420 6.31 21.18 27.35
N LYS A 421 6.05 22.26 26.62
CA LYS A 421 7.10 23.08 26.01
C LYS A 421 7.06 24.55 26.40
N LEU A 422 5.92 25.09 26.82
CA LEU A 422 5.73 26.53 27.03
C LEU A 422 6.76 27.12 28.02
N ALA A 423 7.21 26.35 28.98
CA ALA A 423 8.23 26.79 29.96
C ALA A 423 9.67 26.72 29.42
N LEU A 424 9.90 26.17 28.22
CA LEU A 424 11.24 26.06 27.65
C LEU A 424 11.66 27.35 26.94
N PRO A 425 12.85 27.92 27.25
CA PRO A 425 13.33 29.15 26.61
C PRO A 425 13.33 29.08 25.08
N LEU A 426 13.81 27.96 24.51
CA LEU A 426 13.83 27.75 23.06
C LEU A 426 12.43 27.82 22.43
N TYR A 427 11.40 27.35 23.13
CA TYR A 427 10.04 27.39 22.61
C TYR A 427 9.47 28.82 22.67
N GLN A 428 9.74 29.54 23.75
CA GLN A 428 9.38 30.96 23.89
C GLN A 428 10.07 31.83 22.83
N GLU A 429 11.34 31.59 22.58
CA GLU A 429 12.11 32.24 21.53
C GLU A 429 11.48 31.99 20.14
N ALA A 430 11.17 30.74 19.84
CA ALA A 430 10.54 30.38 18.58
C ALA A 430 9.18 31.09 18.37
N LEU A 431 8.31 31.07 19.37
CA LEU A 431 7.03 31.77 19.32
C LEU A 431 7.20 33.28 19.19
N SER A 432 8.20 33.86 19.88
CA SER A 432 8.51 35.29 19.79
C SER A 432 8.97 35.71 18.40
N ILE A 433 9.83 34.90 17.76
CA ILE A 433 10.28 35.14 16.39
C ILE A 433 9.10 35.08 15.42
N LEU A 434 8.28 34.03 15.47
CA LEU A 434 7.12 33.90 14.62
C LEU A 434 6.12 35.05 14.83
N ASN A 435 5.88 35.44 16.05
CA ASN A 435 4.99 36.57 16.36
C ASN A 435 5.54 37.88 15.79
N SER A 436 6.85 38.10 15.89
CA SER A 436 7.51 39.32 15.36
C SER A 436 7.47 39.42 13.83
N GLN A 437 7.35 38.29 13.13
CA GLN A 437 7.18 38.19 11.69
C GLN A 437 5.74 38.49 11.22
N ASN A 438 4.89 38.93 12.11
CA ASN A 438 3.47 39.20 11.83
C ASN A 438 2.68 37.98 11.30
N SER A 439 3.11 36.80 11.70
CA SER A 439 2.63 35.51 11.21
C SER A 439 1.29 35.06 11.82
N GLY A 440 0.73 35.83 12.75
CA GLY A 440 -0.48 35.46 13.51
C GLY A 440 -0.22 34.51 14.68
N TYR A 441 1.02 33.99 14.85
CA TYR A 441 1.36 33.15 15.99
C TYR A 441 1.34 33.94 17.29
N LYS A 442 0.86 33.31 18.36
CA LYS A 442 0.77 33.90 19.72
C LYS A 442 1.93 33.40 20.56
N THR A 443 2.54 34.29 21.32
CA THR A 443 3.59 33.95 22.32
C THR A 443 3.05 33.09 23.47
N THR A 444 1.73 33.02 23.61
CA THR A 444 1.05 32.21 24.65
C THR A 444 0.89 30.74 24.27
N GLY A 445 1.24 30.32 23.05
CA GLY A 445 1.24 28.94 22.65
C GLY A 445 0.60 28.65 21.29
N LEU A 446 0.70 27.39 20.85
CA LEU A 446 0.14 26.94 19.59
C LEU A 446 -1.37 26.74 19.63
N LEU A 447 -1.93 26.23 20.74
CA LEU A 447 -3.38 26.12 20.87
C LEU A 447 -4.05 27.51 20.85
N PRO A 448 -3.60 28.51 21.64
CA PRO A 448 -4.10 29.89 21.49
C PRO A 448 -3.90 30.49 20.09
N THR A 449 -2.85 30.08 19.38
CA THR A 449 -2.64 30.47 17.98
C THR A 449 -3.75 29.93 17.09
N ALA A 450 -3.99 28.62 17.13
CA ALA A 450 -5.06 27.98 16.35
C ALA A 450 -6.45 28.52 16.73
N ASP A 451 -6.72 28.71 18.01
CA ASP A 451 -8.00 29.26 18.51
C ASP A 451 -8.23 30.71 18.09
N SER A 452 -7.18 31.47 17.76
CA SER A 452 -7.31 32.81 17.18
C SER A 452 -7.56 32.80 15.66
N GLY A 453 -7.70 31.62 15.04
CA GLY A 453 -7.95 31.45 13.61
C GLY A 453 -6.67 31.47 12.74
N GLN A 454 -5.48 31.34 13.36
CA GLN A 454 -4.21 31.11 12.67
C GLN A 454 -3.85 29.64 12.80
N PRO A 455 -4.02 28.82 11.73
CA PRO A 455 -3.60 27.42 11.78
C PRO A 455 -2.09 27.30 11.93
N VAL A 456 -1.67 26.25 12.63
CA VAL A 456 -0.26 25.99 12.89
C VAL A 456 0.35 25.18 11.75
N LEU A 457 1.47 25.63 11.21
CA LEU A 457 2.31 24.86 10.30
C LEU A 457 3.49 24.27 11.08
N CYS A 458 3.53 22.95 11.23
CA CYS A 458 4.56 22.30 12.06
C CYS A 458 5.98 22.60 11.57
N VAL A 459 6.15 22.65 10.26
CA VAL A 459 7.44 22.97 9.62
C VAL A 459 7.83 24.45 9.68
N ALA A 460 6.99 25.31 10.23
CA ALA A 460 7.40 26.67 10.55
C ALA A 460 8.50 26.72 11.63
N CYS A 461 8.52 25.74 12.54
CA CYS A 461 9.55 25.60 13.57
C CYS A 461 10.49 24.42 13.32
N HIS A 462 9.92 23.27 12.94
CA HIS A 462 10.68 22.04 12.72
C HIS A 462 11.15 21.94 11.28
N ALA A 463 12.45 21.76 11.06
CA ALA A 463 12.94 21.45 9.72
C ALA A 463 12.27 20.17 9.18
N SER A 464 11.97 20.15 7.90
CA SER A 464 11.41 18.98 7.23
C SER A 464 12.10 18.76 5.88
N ASN A 465 12.45 17.54 5.60
CA ASN A 465 13.06 17.14 4.34
C ASN A 465 12.05 17.03 3.20
N ALA A 466 10.76 16.97 3.55
CA ALA A 466 9.67 17.08 2.57
C ALA A 466 9.49 18.52 2.04
N TYR A 467 10.26 19.45 2.58
CA TYR A 467 10.22 20.86 2.20
C TYR A 467 11.37 21.16 1.25
N PHE A 468 11.06 21.42 -0.01
CA PHE A 468 12.06 21.77 -1.01
C PHE A 468 12.02 23.27 -1.33
N ASP A 469 13.16 23.94 -1.19
CA ASP A 469 13.33 25.33 -1.58
C ASP A 469 13.76 25.40 -3.06
N LYS A 470 12.82 25.68 -3.94
CA LYS A 470 13.08 25.78 -5.40
C LYS A 470 14.11 26.85 -5.75
N ARG A 471 14.15 27.97 -5.04
CA ARG A 471 15.10 29.06 -5.34
C ARG A 471 16.53 28.63 -5.09
N ASN A 472 16.77 27.97 -3.97
CA ASN A 472 18.10 27.52 -3.58
C ASN A 472 18.37 26.07 -4.01
N LYS A 473 17.40 25.38 -4.62
CA LYS A 473 17.50 23.98 -5.09
C LYS A 473 18.04 23.04 -4.00
N LYS A 474 17.55 23.16 -2.79
CA LYS A 474 17.94 22.34 -1.65
C LYS A 474 16.77 22.07 -0.72
N SER A 475 16.81 20.94 -0.02
CA SER A 475 15.93 20.69 1.11
C SER A 475 16.06 21.75 2.17
N VAL A 476 14.96 22.24 2.68
CA VAL A 476 14.97 23.16 3.82
C VAL A 476 15.27 22.37 5.09
N MET A 477 16.55 22.11 5.33
CA MET A 477 17.02 21.42 6.53
C MET A 477 16.98 22.33 7.76
N ASN A 478 17.09 23.64 7.56
CA ASN A 478 17.11 24.62 8.64
C ASN A 478 15.68 25.03 8.96
N GLY A 479 15.21 24.65 10.14
CA GLY A 479 13.97 25.14 10.70
C GLY A 479 13.99 26.67 10.89
N LEU A 480 13.28 27.14 11.90
CA LEU A 480 13.21 28.55 12.22
C LEU A 480 14.61 29.12 12.49
N VAL A 481 14.90 30.30 11.94
CA VAL A 481 16.13 31.06 12.16
C VAL A 481 15.87 32.26 13.08
N ASP A 482 16.85 32.63 13.86
CA ASP A 482 16.82 33.84 14.67
C ASP A 482 17.02 35.12 13.82
N ASN A 483 16.95 36.26 14.45
CA ASN A 483 17.12 37.56 13.79
C ASN A 483 18.53 37.79 13.20
N THR A 484 19.49 36.91 13.50
CA THR A 484 20.84 36.92 12.93
C THR A 484 21.00 35.97 11.75
N GLY A 485 19.94 35.22 11.42
CA GLY A 485 19.96 34.20 10.36
C GLY A 485 20.52 32.84 10.84
N LYS A 486 20.79 32.67 12.14
CA LYS A 486 21.23 31.41 12.71
C LYS A 486 20.03 30.51 12.99
N GLY A 487 20.11 29.25 12.57
CA GLY A 487 19.08 28.25 12.86
C GLY A 487 18.95 27.97 14.35
N LEU A 488 17.71 27.94 14.84
CA LEU A 488 17.41 27.47 16.19
C LEU A 488 17.68 25.96 16.30
N ALA A 489 18.13 25.52 17.47
CA ALA A 489 18.42 24.10 17.73
C ALA A 489 17.13 23.26 17.92
N ILE A 490 16.15 23.45 17.04
CA ILE A 490 14.89 22.70 17.02
C ILE A 490 15.12 21.45 16.18
N ARG A 491 14.78 20.30 16.75
CA ARG A 491 14.93 19.01 16.06
C ARG A 491 14.03 18.92 14.82
N PRO A 492 14.48 18.25 13.74
CA PRO A 492 13.65 17.99 12.57
C PRO A 492 12.34 17.29 12.92
N PHE A 493 11.30 17.54 12.13
CA PHE A 493 9.94 17.05 12.38
C PHE A 493 9.88 15.51 12.41
N THR A 494 10.48 14.86 11.43
CA THR A 494 10.58 13.39 11.37
C THR A 494 11.23 12.81 12.63
N GLN A 495 12.31 13.42 13.11
CA GLN A 495 13.01 12.98 14.31
C GLN A 495 12.13 13.09 15.55
N VAL A 496 11.46 14.22 15.76
CA VAL A 496 10.64 14.40 16.97
C VAL A 496 9.42 13.50 16.97
N LEU A 497 8.77 13.28 15.81
CA LEU A 497 7.63 12.40 15.73
C LEU A 497 8.03 10.94 16.01
N HIS A 498 8.97 10.39 15.29
CA HIS A 498 9.29 8.98 15.39
C HIS A 498 9.96 8.63 16.72
N ASN A 499 10.97 9.39 17.17
CA ASN A 499 11.62 9.10 18.44
C ASN A 499 10.71 9.25 19.66
N LYS A 500 9.78 10.21 19.63
CA LYS A 500 8.85 10.40 20.76
C LYS A 500 7.79 9.32 20.86
N HIS A 501 7.46 8.70 19.75
CA HIS A 501 6.44 7.66 19.71
C HIS A 501 7.03 6.22 19.72
N ALA A 502 8.36 6.07 19.63
CA ALA A 502 9.01 4.76 19.56
C ALA A 502 8.63 3.81 20.71
N SER A 503 8.56 4.32 21.94
CA SER A 503 8.20 3.55 23.14
C SER A 503 6.69 3.51 23.43
N VAL A 504 5.87 4.21 22.65
CA VAL A 504 4.42 4.22 22.85
C VAL A 504 3.84 2.84 22.55
N ILE A 505 2.95 2.38 23.41
CA ILE A 505 2.25 1.11 23.21
C ILE A 505 1.14 1.33 22.19
N ASP A 506 1.22 0.62 21.10
CA ASP A 506 0.20 0.61 20.05
C ASP A 506 -1.15 0.14 20.66
N PRO A 507 -2.22 0.93 20.55
CA PRO A 507 -3.51 0.57 21.13
C PRO A 507 -4.12 -0.70 20.54
N ASP A 508 -3.78 -1.04 19.30
CA ASP A 508 -4.36 -2.19 18.59
C ASP A 508 -3.58 -3.49 18.86
N THR A 509 -2.25 -3.41 18.92
CA THR A 509 -1.38 -4.60 19.06
C THR A 509 -0.86 -4.82 20.47
N THR A 510 -1.00 -3.85 21.38
CA THR A 510 -0.45 -3.84 22.74
C THR A 510 1.09 -3.99 22.81
N GLN A 511 1.78 -3.75 21.70
CA GLN A 511 3.23 -3.75 21.59
C GLN A 511 3.75 -2.33 21.41
N ALA A 512 5.01 -2.08 21.79
CA ALA A 512 5.62 -0.79 21.46
C ALA A 512 5.71 -0.60 19.95
N LEU A 513 5.46 0.64 19.48
CA LEU A 513 5.53 1.00 18.06
C LEU A 513 6.93 0.74 17.46
N ASN A 514 7.98 0.82 18.27
CA ASN A 514 9.36 0.53 17.84
C ASN A 514 9.69 -0.98 17.75
N LYS A 515 8.81 -1.86 18.22
CA LYS A 515 9.10 -3.28 18.30
C LYS A 515 9.05 -3.92 16.91
N SER A 516 10.10 -4.64 16.52
CA SER A 516 10.21 -5.28 15.20
C SER A 516 9.10 -6.31 14.91
N SER A 517 8.54 -6.92 15.95
CA SER A 517 7.38 -7.82 15.84
C SER A 517 6.04 -7.09 15.60
N ASN A 518 5.98 -5.78 15.87
CA ASN A 518 4.81 -4.96 15.55
C ASN A 518 4.88 -4.47 14.09
N ARG A 519 4.61 -5.37 13.16
CA ARG A 519 4.78 -5.13 11.72
C ARG A 519 3.80 -4.10 11.15
N THR A 520 2.71 -3.82 11.85
CA THR A 520 1.67 -2.86 11.47
C THR A 520 1.84 -1.51 12.16
N ALA A 521 2.85 -1.34 13.00
CA ALA A 521 3.07 -0.12 13.79
C ALA A 521 3.01 1.18 12.99
N CYS A 522 3.54 1.18 11.77
CA CYS A 522 3.55 2.37 10.91
C CYS A 522 2.13 2.79 10.51
N TYR A 523 1.23 1.82 10.31
CA TYR A 523 -0.16 2.08 9.93
C TYR A 523 -1.02 2.66 11.06
N THR A 524 -0.53 2.72 12.27
CA THR A 524 -1.17 3.47 13.35
C THR A 524 -1.30 4.97 13.02
N CYS A 525 -0.36 5.50 12.23
CA CYS A 525 -0.32 6.90 11.81
C CYS A 525 -0.33 7.08 10.29
N HIS A 526 0.32 6.19 9.55
CA HIS A 526 0.41 6.24 8.09
C HIS A 526 -0.71 5.47 7.40
N PRO A 527 -1.10 5.84 6.16
CA PRO A 527 -2.13 5.14 5.41
C PRO A 527 -1.81 3.67 5.16
N GLY A 528 -2.77 2.80 5.34
CA GLY A 528 -2.55 1.37 5.13
C GLY A 528 -3.76 0.49 5.39
N SER A 529 -4.85 1.05 5.93
CA SER A 529 -6.05 0.26 6.20
C SER A 529 -6.90 0.07 4.94
N LYS A 530 -7.05 1.11 4.12
CA LYS A 530 -7.84 1.12 2.88
C LYS A 530 -7.00 1.44 1.66
N THR A 531 -6.05 2.37 1.80
CA THR A 531 -5.24 2.85 0.68
C THR A 531 -4.05 1.96 0.36
N GLN A 532 -3.59 1.11 1.28
CA GLN A 532 -2.49 0.19 1.06
C GLN A 532 -1.28 0.89 0.42
N CYS A 533 -0.61 1.74 1.19
CA CYS A 533 0.56 2.46 0.72
C CYS A 533 1.61 1.50 0.11
N LEU A 534 1.96 0.41 0.81
CA LEU A 534 2.85 -0.63 0.29
C LEU A 534 2.03 -1.68 -0.50
N ARG A 535 1.79 -1.43 -1.78
CA ARG A 535 0.97 -2.26 -2.66
C ARG A 535 1.68 -2.78 -3.91
N GLY A 536 2.94 -2.40 -4.10
CA GLY A 536 3.78 -2.88 -5.20
C GLY A 536 4.12 -4.37 -5.09
N VAL A 537 4.93 -4.86 -6.03
CA VAL A 537 5.34 -6.27 -6.09
C VAL A 537 6.00 -6.75 -4.79
N MET A 538 6.71 -5.88 -4.08
CA MET A 538 7.33 -6.22 -2.80
C MET A 538 6.30 -6.42 -1.70
N GLY A 539 5.24 -5.60 -1.65
CA GLY A 539 4.15 -5.73 -0.69
C GLY A 539 3.31 -7.00 -0.85
N LYS A 540 3.35 -7.62 -2.04
CA LYS A 540 2.66 -8.90 -2.32
C LYS A 540 3.38 -10.12 -1.78
N ALA A 541 4.64 -10.02 -1.44
CA ALA A 541 5.43 -11.17 -1.02
C ALA A 541 4.89 -11.74 0.29
N THR A 542 4.49 -13.01 0.26
CA THR A 542 3.95 -13.72 1.44
C THR A 542 4.75 -14.96 1.77
N THR A 543 4.69 -15.38 3.04
CA THR A 543 5.16 -16.70 3.48
C THR A 543 4.27 -17.81 2.91
N ALA A 544 4.69 -19.06 3.07
CA ALA A 544 3.85 -20.21 2.74
C ALA A 544 2.51 -20.23 3.51
N ASN A 545 2.46 -19.58 4.67
CA ASN A 545 1.24 -19.46 5.50
C ASN A 545 0.37 -18.25 5.13
N GLY A 546 0.77 -17.45 4.14
CA GLY A 546 0.04 -16.27 3.70
C GLY A 546 0.38 -14.97 4.46
N ASP A 547 1.29 -15.00 5.44
CA ASP A 547 1.73 -13.80 6.15
C ASP A 547 2.57 -12.91 5.23
N SER A 548 2.40 -11.60 5.31
CA SER A 548 3.21 -10.66 4.55
C SER A 548 4.69 -10.79 4.91
N LEU A 549 5.54 -10.98 3.91
CA LEU A 549 6.99 -11.03 4.10
C LEU A 549 7.61 -9.66 4.28
N MET A 550 7.00 -8.64 3.68
CA MET A 550 7.47 -7.26 3.71
C MET A 550 6.57 -6.39 4.58
N SER A 551 7.17 -5.43 5.23
CA SER A 551 6.48 -4.34 5.95
C SER A 551 7.28 -3.06 5.73
N CYS A 552 6.74 -1.92 6.12
CA CYS A 552 7.46 -0.64 6.08
C CYS A 552 8.83 -0.75 6.78
N GLN A 553 8.85 -1.42 7.93
CA GLN A 553 10.07 -1.62 8.71
C GLN A 553 11.14 -2.49 8.00
N SER A 554 10.74 -3.31 7.04
CA SER A 554 11.68 -4.15 6.28
C SER A 554 12.64 -3.32 5.43
N CYS A 555 12.22 -2.13 4.99
CA CYS A 555 12.99 -1.20 4.20
C CYS A 555 13.45 0.01 5.02
N HIS A 556 12.55 0.61 5.80
CA HIS A 556 12.81 1.87 6.53
C HIS A 556 13.38 1.66 7.94
N GLY A 557 13.44 0.44 8.43
CA GLY A 557 13.78 0.14 9.82
C GLY A 557 12.64 0.48 10.78
N ASN A 558 12.92 0.44 12.07
CA ASN A 558 11.95 0.74 13.13
C ASN A 558 11.79 2.26 13.34
N MET A 559 10.95 2.65 14.30
CA MET A 559 10.70 4.06 14.61
C MET A 559 11.96 4.85 14.97
N GLU A 560 12.90 4.23 15.70
CA GLU A 560 14.18 4.87 16.07
C GLU A 560 15.10 5.03 14.87
N ALA A 561 15.08 4.10 13.92
CA ALA A 561 15.83 4.21 12.68
C ALA A 561 15.30 5.37 11.83
N VAL A 562 13.98 5.48 11.67
CA VAL A 562 13.34 6.60 10.96
C VAL A 562 13.56 7.92 11.69
N GLY A 563 13.56 7.92 13.02
CA GLY A 563 13.80 9.09 13.87
C GLY A 563 15.26 9.39 14.14
N ASN A 564 16.21 8.73 13.49
CA ASN A 564 17.64 8.93 13.73
C ASN A 564 18.08 10.35 13.32
N SER A 565 18.88 10.98 14.17
CA SER A 565 19.36 12.35 13.94
C SER A 565 20.32 12.48 12.74
N ALA A 566 20.96 11.40 12.33
CA ALA A 566 21.79 11.37 11.15
C ALA A 566 21.00 11.23 9.85
N ARG A 567 19.70 10.87 9.93
CA ARG A 567 18.86 10.70 8.76
C ARG A 567 18.41 12.03 8.17
N GLN A 568 18.45 12.13 6.85
CA GLN A 568 18.18 13.35 6.09
C GLN A 568 16.93 13.23 5.16
N GLY A 569 15.93 12.46 5.57
CA GLY A 569 14.64 12.35 4.87
C GLY A 569 14.73 11.65 3.52
N TRP A 570 14.36 12.33 2.45
CA TRP A 570 14.36 11.77 1.10
C TRP A 570 15.72 11.23 0.63
N ILE A 571 16.83 11.78 1.15
CA ILE A 571 18.18 11.33 0.83
C ILE A 571 18.45 9.94 1.38
N ASP A 572 17.76 9.56 2.44
CA ASP A 572 17.89 8.27 3.10
C ASP A 572 16.82 7.27 2.64
N GLU A 573 16.40 7.38 1.39
CA GLU A 573 15.54 6.37 0.78
C GLU A 573 16.27 5.02 0.72
N PRO A 574 15.58 3.91 1.04
CA PRO A 574 16.16 2.59 0.85
C PRO A 574 16.48 2.35 -0.63
N THR A 575 17.67 1.85 -0.92
CA THR A 575 18.08 1.51 -2.28
C THR A 575 17.70 0.08 -2.65
N CYS A 576 17.51 -0.20 -3.94
CA CYS A 576 17.20 -1.55 -4.42
C CYS A 576 18.29 -2.55 -4.02
N GLU A 577 19.57 -2.11 -4.03
CA GLU A 577 20.71 -2.93 -3.66
C GLU A 577 20.72 -3.36 -2.20
N SER A 578 20.05 -2.62 -1.34
CA SER A 578 19.97 -3.00 0.09
C SER A 578 19.27 -4.34 0.31
N CYS A 579 18.47 -4.80 -0.67
CA CYS A 579 17.77 -6.08 -0.63
C CYS A 579 18.15 -7.00 -1.80
N HIS A 580 18.40 -6.45 -2.98
CA HIS A 580 18.76 -7.20 -4.18
C HIS A 580 20.28 -7.40 -4.32
N ASN A 581 20.92 -7.69 -3.20
CA ASN A 581 22.36 -7.92 -3.11
C ASN A 581 22.63 -9.40 -2.82
N SER A 582 23.47 -10.04 -3.63
CA SER A 582 23.80 -11.47 -3.52
C SER A 582 24.66 -11.82 -2.29
N GLY A 583 25.27 -10.83 -1.62
CA GLY A 583 26.18 -11.06 -0.49
C GLY A 583 25.55 -11.09 0.89
N GLU A 584 24.25 -10.81 1.04
CA GLU A 584 23.59 -10.75 2.34
C GLU A 584 22.61 -11.91 2.56
N THR A 585 22.97 -12.82 3.45
CA THR A 585 22.25 -14.08 3.72
C THR A 585 20.83 -13.91 4.30
N ASN A 586 20.46 -12.74 4.81
CA ASN A 586 19.18 -12.48 5.46
C ASN A 586 18.24 -11.59 4.65
N ARG A 587 18.70 -11.04 3.55
CA ARG A 587 17.87 -10.29 2.62
C ARG A 587 17.66 -11.17 1.41
N ARG A 588 16.48 -11.19 0.86
CA ARG A 588 16.19 -11.94 -0.34
C ARG A 588 17.00 -11.40 -1.51
N ALA A 589 18.27 -11.74 -1.52
CA ALA A 589 18.95 -11.89 -2.79
C ALA A 589 18.06 -12.83 -3.57
N ILE A 590 17.45 -12.36 -4.65
CA ILE A 590 16.99 -13.24 -5.69
C ILE A 590 18.27 -13.87 -6.16
N SER A 591 18.49 -15.13 -5.78
CA SER A 591 19.67 -15.91 -6.15
C SER A 591 19.87 -15.74 -7.65
N GLY A 592 20.98 -15.16 -8.07
CA GLY A 592 21.25 -14.85 -9.46
C GLY A 592 20.87 -13.46 -9.97
N VAL A 593 20.34 -12.56 -9.14
CA VAL A 593 20.13 -11.16 -9.53
C VAL A 593 21.21 -10.29 -8.90
N GLY A 594 22.22 -9.99 -9.66
CA GLY A 594 23.28 -9.10 -9.22
C GLY A 594 24.65 -9.64 -9.61
N ASP A 595 25.61 -8.75 -9.60
CA ASP A 595 27.02 -9.10 -9.69
C ASP A 595 27.39 -9.90 -8.44
N THR A 596 27.52 -11.22 -8.60
CA THR A 596 27.90 -12.13 -7.52
C THR A 596 29.30 -11.80 -6.94
N THR A 597 30.10 -11.04 -7.66
CA THR A 597 31.45 -10.61 -7.23
C THR A 597 31.37 -9.42 -6.29
N ASN A 598 30.41 -8.51 -6.48
CA ASN A 598 30.29 -7.26 -5.74
C ASN A 598 28.95 -7.07 -5.04
N GLY A 599 28.03 -8.04 -5.15
CA GLY A 599 26.73 -7.99 -4.51
C GLY A 599 25.80 -6.86 -4.99
N LYS A 600 25.98 -6.39 -6.23
CA LYS A 600 25.14 -5.33 -6.83
C LYS A 600 24.10 -5.90 -7.77
N PRO A 601 22.91 -5.27 -7.89
CA PRO A 601 21.92 -5.68 -8.86
C PRO A 601 22.45 -5.50 -10.29
N ILE A 602 21.90 -6.26 -11.23
CA ILE A 602 22.16 -6.05 -12.66
C ILE A 602 21.61 -4.66 -13.02
N VAL A 603 22.49 -3.81 -13.52
CA VAL A 603 22.12 -2.46 -13.96
C VAL A 603 21.97 -2.43 -15.48
N PRO A 604 21.09 -1.54 -16.02
CA PRO A 604 21.03 -1.30 -17.46
C PRO A 604 22.40 -0.85 -18.00
N ALA A 605 22.75 -1.20 -19.23
CA ALA A 605 24.02 -0.81 -19.84
C ALA A 605 24.18 0.71 -19.99
N ASP A 606 23.09 1.41 -20.26
CA ASP A 606 23.00 2.87 -20.41
C ASP A 606 22.28 3.52 -19.21
N HIS A 607 22.82 3.36 -18.03
CA HIS A 607 22.20 3.84 -16.79
C HIS A 607 22.83 5.13 -16.28
N THR A 608 22.00 5.89 -15.53
CA THR A 608 22.44 7.02 -14.72
C THR A 608 21.71 6.93 -13.37
N PHE A 609 22.47 6.67 -12.32
CA PHE A 609 21.92 6.65 -10.97
C PHE A 609 21.99 8.03 -10.35
N ALA A 610 20.85 8.48 -9.84
CA ALA A 610 20.79 9.65 -9.00
C ALA A 610 21.32 9.31 -7.61
N THR A 611 22.31 10.06 -7.15
CA THR A 611 22.90 9.88 -5.81
C THR A 611 22.23 10.75 -4.75
N ASN A 612 21.34 11.66 -5.17
CA ASN A 612 20.71 12.64 -4.30
C ASN A 612 19.44 13.20 -4.95
N ALA A 613 18.31 13.13 -4.27
CA ALA A 613 17.03 13.65 -4.73
C ALA A 613 17.00 15.20 -4.76
N ASP A 614 17.65 15.83 -3.81
CA ASP A 614 17.62 17.28 -3.60
C ASP A 614 18.87 17.99 -4.09
N LYS A 615 19.81 17.24 -4.60
CA LYS A 615 21.11 17.72 -5.11
C LYS A 615 22.05 18.53 -4.22
N PRO A 616 22.01 18.49 -2.93
CA PRO A 616 23.25 18.59 -2.21
C PRO A 616 23.92 17.22 -2.34
N ALA A 617 24.92 17.11 -3.18
CA ALA A 617 25.78 15.93 -3.20
C ALA A 617 26.32 15.71 -1.79
N ILE A 618 25.85 14.66 -1.11
CA ILE A 618 26.51 14.15 0.08
C ILE A 618 27.31 12.96 -0.41
N PRO A 619 28.62 13.14 -0.66
CA PRO A 619 29.45 12.07 -1.18
C PRO A 619 29.39 10.84 -0.27
N GLY A 620 29.07 9.68 -0.83
CA GLY A 620 29.05 8.41 -0.12
C GLY A 620 27.76 8.06 0.62
N LEU A 621 26.73 8.91 0.59
CA LEU A 621 25.39 8.60 1.10
C LEU A 621 24.47 8.21 -0.05
N HIS A 622 23.85 7.05 0.07
CA HIS A 622 22.76 6.53 -0.76
C HIS A 622 22.96 6.70 -2.28
N PRO A 623 23.89 5.97 -2.89
CA PRO A 623 23.92 5.85 -4.34
C PRO A 623 22.62 5.20 -4.82
N ASN A 624 22.18 5.55 -6.03
CA ASN A 624 21.14 4.82 -6.76
C ASN A 624 19.69 5.07 -6.30
N LEU A 625 19.33 6.33 -6.10
CA LEU A 625 17.94 6.74 -5.81
C LEU A 625 17.02 6.36 -6.97
N TYR A 626 16.09 5.46 -6.71
CA TYR A 626 15.19 4.88 -7.70
C TYR A 626 14.38 5.92 -8.48
N ARG A 627 13.76 6.88 -7.79
CA ARG A 627 12.86 7.88 -8.37
C ARG A 627 13.49 8.82 -9.39
N PHE A 628 14.80 9.01 -9.36
CA PHE A 628 15.51 9.97 -10.21
C PHE A 628 16.54 9.29 -11.11
N SER A 629 16.60 7.97 -11.09
CA SER A 629 17.55 7.19 -11.85
C SER A 629 16.98 6.78 -13.20
N THR A 630 17.85 6.72 -14.20
CA THR A 630 17.50 6.32 -15.56
C THR A 630 18.16 5.00 -15.94
N GLY A 631 17.52 4.29 -16.84
CA GLY A 631 18.03 3.06 -17.41
C GLY A 631 17.98 3.08 -18.94
N HIS A 632 17.60 1.96 -19.50
CA HIS A 632 17.60 1.67 -20.92
C HIS A 632 16.98 2.79 -21.78
N GLY A 633 17.78 3.35 -22.70
CA GLY A 633 17.37 4.42 -23.60
C GLY A 633 16.97 5.72 -22.90
N GLY A 634 17.48 5.98 -21.70
CA GLY A 634 17.22 7.19 -20.90
C GLY A 634 15.83 7.25 -20.26
N LEU A 635 15.11 6.13 -20.18
CA LEU A 635 13.86 6.03 -19.42
C LEU A 635 14.15 6.05 -17.92
N GLN A 636 13.30 6.72 -17.17
CA GLN A 636 13.32 6.65 -15.71
C GLN A 636 12.99 5.23 -15.23
N CYS A 637 13.57 4.80 -14.12
CA CYS A 637 13.29 3.48 -13.55
C CYS A 637 11.79 3.30 -13.28
N GLU A 638 11.14 4.32 -12.75
CA GLU A 638 9.69 4.32 -12.48
C GLU A 638 8.84 4.19 -13.74
N ALA A 639 9.28 4.66 -14.90
CA ALA A 639 8.55 4.52 -16.15
C ALA A 639 8.31 3.05 -16.53
N CYS A 640 9.27 2.17 -16.22
CA CYS A 640 9.17 0.73 -16.50
C CYS A 640 8.68 -0.09 -15.30
N HIS A 641 9.08 0.29 -14.09
CA HIS A 641 8.81 -0.48 -12.88
C HIS A 641 7.58 -0.01 -12.11
N GLY A 642 7.05 1.19 -12.38
CA GLY A 642 6.00 1.83 -11.60
C GLY A 642 6.54 2.70 -10.47
N SER A 643 5.68 3.47 -9.86
CA SER A 643 6.02 4.39 -8.76
C SER A 643 6.48 3.64 -7.50
N THR A 644 7.27 4.29 -6.68
CA THR A 644 7.68 3.77 -5.37
C THR A 644 6.47 3.28 -4.55
N HIS A 645 6.57 2.14 -3.90
CA HIS A 645 5.51 1.42 -3.17
C HIS A 645 4.36 0.86 -4.03
N ALA A 646 4.30 1.20 -5.31
CA ALA A 646 3.33 0.73 -6.28
C ALA A 646 3.99 0.05 -7.49
N GLU A 647 5.19 -0.49 -7.31
CA GLU A 647 5.97 -1.14 -8.36
C GLU A 647 5.16 -2.27 -9.01
N TYR A 648 5.27 -2.34 -10.34
CA TYR A 648 4.52 -3.32 -11.12
C TYR A 648 4.95 -4.78 -10.88
N PRO A 649 3.99 -5.70 -10.84
CA PRO A 649 2.55 -5.49 -10.81
C PRO A 649 2.07 -5.10 -9.40
N SER A 650 1.36 -3.98 -9.30
CA SER A 650 0.74 -3.54 -8.06
C SER A 650 -0.48 -4.39 -7.67
N LEU A 651 -0.83 -4.39 -6.38
CA LEU A 651 -2.06 -4.98 -5.86
C LEU A 651 -3.30 -4.21 -6.33
N HIS A 652 -3.17 -2.89 -6.52
CA HIS A 652 -4.25 -2.07 -7.03
C HIS A 652 -4.32 -2.14 -8.55
N ALA A 653 -5.50 -2.41 -9.09
CA ALA A 653 -5.69 -2.62 -10.52
C ALA A 653 -5.31 -1.39 -11.36
N ASP A 654 -5.68 -0.20 -10.87
CA ASP A 654 -5.49 1.04 -11.61
C ASP A 654 -4.02 1.47 -11.73
N ASP A 655 -3.15 1.04 -10.81
CA ASP A 655 -1.69 1.20 -10.99
C ASP A 655 -1.18 0.44 -12.23
N ASN A 656 -1.80 -0.69 -12.57
CA ASN A 656 -1.33 -1.57 -13.64
C ASN A 656 -1.87 -1.18 -15.05
N VAL A 657 -2.79 -0.21 -15.14
CA VAL A 657 -3.46 0.14 -16.39
C VAL A 657 -2.47 0.48 -17.50
N GLN A 658 -1.45 1.29 -17.18
CA GLN A 658 -0.42 1.66 -18.14
C GLN A 658 0.39 0.46 -18.61
N SER A 659 0.91 -0.37 -17.70
CA SER A 659 1.73 -1.53 -18.06
C SER A 659 0.94 -2.52 -18.92
N ILE A 660 -0.35 -2.70 -18.63
CA ILE A 660 -1.25 -3.51 -19.45
C ILE A 660 -1.46 -2.88 -20.82
N ALA A 661 -1.68 -1.56 -20.91
CA ALA A 661 -1.92 -0.87 -22.16
C ALA A 661 -0.74 -0.96 -23.13
N VAL A 662 0.50 -0.90 -22.63
CA VAL A 662 1.70 -0.89 -23.51
C VAL A 662 2.23 -2.27 -23.88
N GLN A 663 1.90 -3.32 -23.09
CA GLN A 663 2.47 -4.66 -23.29
C GLN A 663 1.45 -5.83 -23.21
N GLY A 664 0.18 -5.54 -22.93
CA GLY A 664 -0.89 -6.53 -22.89
C GLY A 664 -1.03 -7.31 -21.58
N HIS A 665 -0.20 -7.06 -20.60
CA HIS A 665 -0.26 -7.70 -19.27
C HIS A 665 0.27 -6.79 -18.17
N ALA A 666 -0.15 -7.03 -16.95
CA ALA A 666 0.40 -6.35 -15.78
C ALA A 666 1.84 -6.82 -15.51
N GLY A 667 2.65 -5.93 -14.99
CA GLY A 667 4.04 -6.19 -14.62
C GLY A 667 4.98 -5.10 -15.09
N THR A 668 6.25 -5.22 -14.70
CA THR A 668 7.32 -4.36 -15.23
C THR A 668 7.26 -4.32 -16.76
N VAL A 669 7.42 -3.15 -17.36
CA VAL A 669 7.42 -3.01 -18.82
C VAL A 669 8.69 -3.67 -19.36
N ALA A 670 8.53 -4.91 -19.80
CA ALA A 670 9.64 -5.78 -20.22
C ALA A 670 9.53 -6.26 -21.69
N GLU A 671 8.36 -6.09 -22.31
CA GLU A 671 8.19 -6.46 -23.71
C GLU A 671 8.82 -5.40 -24.61
N CYS A 672 9.83 -5.81 -25.42
CA CYS A 672 10.58 -4.89 -26.29
C CYS A 672 9.64 -4.10 -27.22
N THR A 673 8.58 -4.75 -27.71
CA THR A 673 7.60 -4.16 -28.63
C THR A 673 6.72 -3.08 -27.96
N ALA A 674 6.74 -2.95 -26.65
CA ALA A 674 6.13 -1.80 -25.97
C ALA A 674 6.69 -0.46 -26.49
N CYS A 675 8.00 -0.40 -26.77
CA CYS A 675 8.67 0.80 -27.29
C CYS A 675 9.26 0.64 -28.69
N HIS A 676 9.64 -0.55 -29.09
CA HIS A 676 10.27 -0.82 -30.39
C HIS A 676 9.23 -1.31 -31.41
N LYS A 677 9.36 -0.87 -32.68
CA LYS A 677 8.50 -1.34 -33.77
C LYS A 677 8.63 -2.85 -33.99
N THR A 678 9.83 -3.34 -33.87
CA THR A 678 10.17 -4.76 -33.94
C THR A 678 11.08 -5.10 -32.77
N GLU A 679 11.01 -6.33 -32.29
CA GLU A 679 11.91 -6.80 -31.24
C GLU A 679 13.37 -6.67 -31.71
N PRO A 680 14.21 -5.87 -30.99
CA PRO A 680 15.61 -5.72 -31.39
C PRO A 680 16.36 -7.04 -31.30
N ASN A 681 17.15 -7.34 -32.30
CA ASN A 681 18.03 -8.52 -32.27
C ASN A 681 19.25 -8.23 -31.39
N THR A 682 19.14 -8.52 -30.11
CA THR A 682 20.21 -8.29 -29.15
C THR A 682 20.43 -9.48 -28.23
N VAL A 683 21.66 -9.69 -27.86
CA VAL A 683 22.08 -10.73 -26.92
C VAL A 683 22.13 -10.22 -25.49
N ASN A 684 22.47 -8.95 -25.29
CA ASN A 684 22.62 -8.31 -23.98
C ASN A 684 22.33 -6.81 -23.98
N GLY A 685 21.76 -6.28 -25.07
CA GLY A 685 21.54 -4.82 -25.24
C GLY A 685 20.21 -4.33 -24.68
N GLY A 686 19.36 -5.20 -24.16
CA GLY A 686 18.10 -4.81 -23.52
C GLY A 686 18.29 -4.33 -22.08
N PRO A 687 17.21 -3.87 -21.43
CA PRO A 687 17.23 -3.49 -20.02
C PRO A 687 17.83 -4.60 -19.15
N HIS A 688 18.72 -4.25 -18.22
CA HIS A 688 19.40 -5.21 -17.34
C HIS A 688 20.14 -6.35 -18.05
N GLY A 689 20.57 -6.13 -19.30
CA GLY A 689 21.22 -7.15 -20.10
C GLY A 689 20.27 -8.19 -20.70
N MET A 690 18.99 -7.88 -20.78
CA MET A 690 17.99 -8.76 -21.41
C MET A 690 18.32 -8.98 -22.90
N HIS A 691 18.07 -10.19 -23.34
CA HIS A 691 18.21 -10.58 -24.73
C HIS A 691 16.84 -10.66 -25.43
N THR A 692 16.83 -10.66 -26.75
CA THR A 692 15.64 -11.00 -27.54
C THR A 692 15.10 -12.39 -27.16
N THR A 693 13.79 -12.58 -27.27
CA THR A 693 13.15 -13.86 -26.90
C THR A 693 12.62 -14.65 -28.07
N GLY A 694 12.94 -14.25 -29.29
CA GLY A 694 12.48 -14.90 -30.52
C GLY A 694 13.51 -15.84 -31.17
N ASN A 695 13.22 -16.25 -32.42
CA ASN A 695 14.08 -17.14 -33.20
C ASN A 695 15.51 -16.60 -33.38
N ALA A 696 15.68 -15.28 -33.35
CA ALA A 696 17.01 -14.67 -33.43
C ALA A 696 17.89 -15.05 -32.23
N TRP A 697 17.31 -15.16 -31.03
CA TRP A 697 18.01 -15.64 -29.85
C TRP A 697 18.40 -17.10 -29.99
N VAL A 698 17.49 -17.94 -30.48
CA VAL A 698 17.77 -19.38 -30.71
C VAL A 698 19.00 -19.56 -31.55
N SER A 699 19.21 -18.73 -32.58
CA SER A 699 20.37 -18.79 -33.45
C SER A 699 21.66 -18.20 -32.87
N ALA A 700 21.54 -17.23 -31.94
CA ALA A 700 22.68 -16.43 -31.44
C ALA A 700 23.17 -16.84 -30.05
N HIS A 701 22.39 -17.56 -29.24
CA HIS A 701 22.72 -17.79 -27.84
C HIS A 701 23.95 -18.68 -27.64
N GLN A 702 24.20 -19.61 -28.53
CA GLN A 702 25.39 -20.49 -28.47
C GLN A 702 26.67 -19.66 -28.57
N GLU A 703 26.76 -18.75 -29.55
CA GLU A 703 27.90 -17.88 -29.71
C GLU A 703 28.08 -16.90 -28.56
N ALA A 704 26.96 -16.37 -28.04
CA ALA A 704 26.94 -15.54 -26.87
C ALA A 704 27.51 -16.25 -25.64
N ASN A 705 27.18 -17.51 -25.44
CA ASN A 705 27.69 -18.32 -24.33
C ASN A 705 29.20 -18.62 -24.46
N LYS A 706 29.66 -18.93 -25.67
CA LYS A 706 31.10 -19.21 -25.96
C LYS A 706 32.00 -18.01 -25.67
N ASN A 707 31.54 -16.80 -25.95
CA ASN A 707 32.31 -15.57 -25.82
C ASN A 707 32.30 -14.98 -24.41
N GLY A 708 31.79 -15.73 -23.42
CA GLY A 708 31.74 -15.28 -22.03
C GLY A 708 30.85 -14.05 -21.80
N SER A 709 29.99 -13.75 -22.71
CA SER A 709 28.95 -12.69 -22.62
C SER A 709 27.65 -13.35 -22.24
N PRO A 710 26.69 -12.62 -21.81
CA PRO A 710 26.47 -12.05 -20.51
C PRO A 710 26.36 -13.15 -19.43
N ASN A 711 26.39 -12.76 -18.16
CA ASN A 711 26.25 -13.74 -17.09
C ASN A 711 24.81 -14.25 -16.99
N CYS A 712 24.51 -15.27 -17.77
CA CYS A 712 23.18 -15.89 -17.87
C CYS A 712 22.64 -16.34 -16.52
N THR A 713 23.54 -16.67 -15.59
CA THR A 713 23.19 -17.15 -14.25
C THR A 713 22.46 -16.12 -13.41
N TYR A 714 22.55 -14.83 -13.72
CA TYR A 714 21.82 -13.79 -13.00
C TYR A 714 20.31 -13.94 -13.12
N CYS A 715 19.82 -14.31 -14.30
CA CYS A 715 18.40 -14.53 -14.54
C CYS A 715 18.00 -16.00 -14.50
N HIS A 716 18.89 -16.89 -15.02
CA HIS A 716 18.59 -18.32 -15.15
C HIS A 716 19.09 -19.18 -13.99
N GLY A 717 19.78 -18.58 -13.00
CA GLY A 717 20.34 -19.25 -11.83
C GLY A 717 21.66 -19.95 -12.09
N THR A 718 22.44 -20.17 -11.03
CA THR A 718 23.78 -20.80 -11.10
C THR A 718 23.75 -22.24 -11.61
N THR A 719 22.62 -22.92 -11.50
CA THR A 719 22.39 -24.26 -12.02
C THR A 719 21.74 -24.24 -13.40
N SER A 720 21.49 -23.07 -13.99
CA SER A 720 20.79 -22.89 -15.27
C SER A 720 19.38 -23.51 -15.33
N ALA A 721 18.78 -23.80 -14.16
CA ALA A 721 17.48 -24.45 -14.05
C ALA A 721 16.29 -23.48 -14.18
N GLY A 722 16.56 -22.19 -14.35
CA GLY A 722 15.55 -21.13 -14.36
C GLY A 722 15.28 -20.54 -12.99
N THR A 723 14.83 -19.31 -12.96
CA THR A 723 14.41 -18.57 -11.75
C THR A 723 13.16 -17.75 -12.06
N PRO A 724 12.53 -17.13 -11.06
CA PRO A 724 11.44 -16.20 -11.30
C PRO A 724 11.77 -15.05 -12.27
N LEU A 725 13.07 -14.71 -12.44
CA LEU A 725 13.51 -13.68 -13.39
C LEU A 725 13.53 -14.17 -14.83
N SER A 726 13.74 -15.47 -15.07
CA SER A 726 13.64 -16.06 -16.39
C SER A 726 12.20 -16.49 -16.75
N ALA A 727 11.21 -16.11 -15.92
CA ALA A 727 9.82 -16.47 -16.15
C ALA A 727 9.21 -15.66 -17.30
N ILE A 728 8.60 -16.36 -18.24
CA ILE A 728 7.87 -15.77 -19.36
C ILE A 728 6.64 -15.05 -18.83
N LYS A 729 6.43 -13.81 -19.23
CA LYS A 729 5.27 -13.02 -18.80
C LYS A 729 4.03 -13.27 -19.65
N VAL A 730 4.21 -13.59 -20.92
CA VAL A 730 3.14 -13.91 -21.88
C VAL A 730 3.47 -15.28 -22.50
N ALA A 731 2.46 -16.13 -22.70
CA ALA A 731 2.66 -17.41 -23.35
C ALA A 731 3.38 -17.24 -24.71
N LYS A 732 4.44 -18.00 -24.94
CA LYS A 732 5.27 -17.91 -26.15
C LYS A 732 5.37 -19.27 -26.85
N THR A 733 5.30 -19.22 -28.18
CA THR A 733 5.59 -20.35 -29.06
C THR A 733 6.85 -20.01 -29.85
N ILE A 734 7.91 -20.77 -29.65
CA ILE A 734 9.23 -20.53 -30.28
C ILE A 734 9.67 -21.80 -30.97
N ASN A 735 10.12 -21.66 -32.21
CA ASN A 735 10.83 -22.73 -32.92
C ASN A 735 12.29 -22.72 -32.47
N VAL A 736 12.70 -23.75 -31.75
CA VAL A 736 14.05 -23.87 -31.19
C VAL A 736 14.94 -24.79 -32.07
N GLY A 737 14.74 -24.73 -33.36
CA GLY A 737 15.57 -25.46 -34.33
C GLY A 737 15.36 -26.98 -34.27
N GLU A 738 16.44 -27.74 -34.13
CA GLU A 738 16.42 -29.19 -34.05
C GLU A 738 15.62 -29.76 -32.89
N PHE A 739 15.43 -28.97 -31.82
CA PHE A 739 14.61 -29.33 -30.64
C PHE A 739 13.11 -29.05 -30.85
N GLY A 740 12.70 -28.63 -32.06
CA GLY A 740 11.31 -28.44 -32.46
C GLY A 740 10.65 -27.20 -31.93
N VAL A 741 9.32 -27.16 -32.00
CA VAL A 741 8.51 -26.05 -31.51
C VAL A 741 8.19 -26.25 -30.02
N LYS A 742 8.51 -25.26 -29.20
CA LYS A 742 8.21 -25.22 -27.77
C LYS A 742 7.10 -24.23 -27.49
N ASN A 743 6.16 -24.64 -26.65
CA ASN A 743 5.06 -23.81 -26.19
C ASN A 743 5.21 -23.65 -24.69
N TRP A 744 5.46 -22.43 -24.23
CA TRP A 744 5.60 -22.13 -22.83
C TRP A 744 4.46 -21.22 -22.34
N PRO A 745 3.74 -21.63 -21.29
CA PRO A 745 2.71 -20.79 -20.71
C PRO A 745 3.32 -19.59 -19.95
N ALA A 746 2.52 -18.56 -19.71
CA ALA A 746 2.91 -17.48 -18.80
C ALA A 746 3.29 -18.04 -17.43
N GLY A 747 4.36 -17.51 -16.83
CA GLY A 747 4.91 -17.98 -15.57
C GLY A 747 5.92 -19.13 -15.67
N TYR A 748 6.09 -19.72 -16.87
CA TYR A 748 7.10 -20.77 -17.08
C TYR A 748 8.51 -20.18 -16.92
N GLN A 749 9.32 -20.77 -16.05
CA GLN A 749 10.71 -20.37 -15.82
C GLN A 749 11.61 -21.06 -16.85
N VAL A 750 12.04 -20.29 -17.85
CA VAL A 750 12.90 -20.84 -18.94
C VAL A 750 14.28 -21.14 -18.38
N SER A 751 14.76 -22.34 -18.71
CA SER A 751 16.06 -22.85 -18.33
C SER A 751 16.80 -23.38 -19.57
N CYS A 752 18.11 -23.62 -19.45
CA CYS A 752 18.84 -24.33 -20.50
C CYS A 752 18.21 -25.70 -20.80
N PHE A 753 17.71 -26.37 -19.75
CA PHE A 753 17.03 -27.67 -19.85
C PHE A 753 15.63 -27.61 -20.52
N SER A 754 15.11 -26.42 -20.78
CA SER A 754 13.83 -26.27 -21.50
C SER A 754 13.92 -26.65 -22.96
N CYS A 755 15.12 -26.63 -23.53
CA CYS A 755 15.38 -26.92 -24.94
C CYS A 755 16.37 -28.07 -25.15
N HIS A 756 17.42 -28.19 -24.35
CA HIS A 756 18.48 -29.18 -24.47
C HIS A 756 18.99 -29.65 -23.08
N ASN A 757 19.96 -30.57 -23.05
CA ASN A 757 20.36 -31.27 -21.83
C ASN A 757 21.28 -30.48 -20.88
N GLY A 758 21.44 -29.17 -21.04
CA GLY A 758 22.23 -28.35 -20.14
C GLY A 758 22.96 -27.18 -20.81
N PRO A 759 23.76 -26.43 -20.05
CA PRO A 759 24.41 -25.23 -20.55
C PRO A 759 25.65 -25.50 -21.41
N ASN A 760 26.13 -26.74 -21.44
CA ASN A 760 27.26 -27.11 -22.27
C ASN A 760 26.80 -27.45 -23.70
N PRO A 761 27.42 -26.89 -24.72
CA PRO A 761 27.21 -27.39 -26.07
C PRO A 761 27.73 -28.85 -26.17
N ASP A 762 26.93 -29.73 -26.74
CA ASP A 762 27.36 -31.06 -27.11
C ASP A 762 28.40 -30.98 -28.24
#